data_2bbf7a2993221da18e2a0df79db9fb37
#
_entry.id   2bbf7a2993221da18e2a0df79db9fb37
#
_cell.length_a   1.000
_cell.length_b   1.000
_cell.length_c   1.000
_cell.angle_alpha   90.00
_cell.angle_beta   90.00
_cell.angle_gamma   90.00
#
_symmetry.space_group_name_H-M   'P 1'
#
loop_
_entity.id
_entity.type
_entity.pdbx_description
1 polymer ?
#
loop_
_entity_poly.entity_id
_entity_poly.type
_entity_poly.pdbx_seq_one_letter_code
_entity_poly.pdbx_strand_id
1 'polypeptide(L)'
;MIKTLNNTIKQDRTAYKIPRSVQDVIPIQRIFADGIFQFGTKYSRTLRFSDINYAIASKEDKTAMFLGYSELLNALDSGSTTKLTICNKQVNRQAFEDTVLLPQRGDSLDGFVNEFNGMLEGKISGSSASVEQERFITVSVHKKNVDEARTFFSRVTGEITSKLSRLNSSSNELDAAERLDVLRGFFRPEEAALPFDLQSAMKRGHNLKDTICPDSLEFHRDYFKMGNQYGRVLFLKDYASYIKDSMILELTDLNRRMMLSIDMIPVPTDEAVREVENKLLGVETNVTNWQRRQNSNQNFSAVVPYDLEQQRKETREMLDDLTTRDQRMLFAVVTLVHLAGSKEELDSDTETLQSIARKHLCQLAKLSFQQQDGLITALPLGLRRIDALRTLTTEALAVLMPFKAQEIRHRHGIYYGQNAISKNLILADRKELLNGNGFILGVSGSGKSFAAKREITEIALSTNDDIIIIDPEAEYRPLVEGLDGEVIEISATSPNHINALDMESGYNDGDNPVVLKSEFLLSLCEQLVGAGKLSAKEKSIIDRCTAQVYREFIRNGYLGVVPTLQDFHVALLEQPEPEARDVALALELFTEGSLNTFAKYTNVDTNSRILCYDIRDLGKQLLPVGMLVVLDSVFNRIIRNRKLGKNTWLYIDEIYLLFQHEYSANFLFTLWKRMRKYGACGTGLTQNVDDLLQSHTARTMLANSEFLLMLNQASTDRIELARLLNISDNQLSYISGVDFGHGLLKCGSTIVPFVDHFPKNGRLYQLMTTKMSERVEQAS
;
A
#
# COMPACT_ATOMS: atom_id res chain seq x y z
N MET A 1 40.99 -0.60 23.71
CA MET A 1 40.15 -0.81 22.52
C MET A 1 40.45 -2.14 21.87
N ILE A 2 39.46 -3.03 21.76
CA ILE A 2 39.69 -4.37 21.18
C ILE A 2 40.00 -4.18 19.67
N LYS A 3 40.87 -5.07 19.16
CA LYS A 3 41.33 -5.05 17.75
C LYS A 3 40.17 -4.93 16.72
N THR A 4 39.02 -5.48 17.06
CA THR A 4 37.81 -5.49 16.23
C THR A 4 37.19 -4.10 16.08
N LEU A 5 37.01 -3.38 17.19
CA LEU A 5 36.43 -2.02 17.17
C LEU A 5 37.38 -1.03 16.46
N ASN A 6 38.69 -1.14 16.70
CA ASN A 6 39.69 -0.34 16.00
C ASN A 6 39.66 -0.54 14.48
N ASN A 7 39.38 -1.77 14.02
CA ASN A 7 39.26 -2.04 12.58
C ASN A 7 37.94 -1.51 12.01
N THR A 8 36.85 -1.54 12.80
CA THR A 8 35.49 -1.05 12.34
C THR A 8 35.42 0.46 12.34
N ILE A 9 36.07 1.14 13.29
CA ILE A 9 36.14 2.62 13.34
C ILE A 9 37.08 3.16 12.26
N LYS A 10 38.07 2.36 11.82
CA LYS A 10 38.97 2.78 10.75
C LYS A 10 38.23 3.12 9.49
N GLN A 11 38.58 4.24 8.88
CA GLN A 11 38.07 4.62 7.58
C GLN A 11 38.45 3.58 6.51
N ASP A 12 37.54 3.29 5.58
CA ASP A 12 37.82 2.43 4.43
C ASP A 12 38.64 3.18 3.36
N ARG A 13 39.74 3.83 3.78
CA ARG A 13 40.64 4.57 2.89
C ARG A 13 41.66 3.63 2.28
N THR A 14 41.75 3.68 0.95
CA THR A 14 42.91 3.18 0.20
C THR A 14 43.87 4.32 -0.06
N ALA A 15 45.19 4.00 -0.24
CA ALA A 15 46.15 5.01 -0.68
C ALA A 15 45.61 5.72 -1.93
N TYR A 16 45.64 7.06 -1.93
CA TYR A 16 45.15 7.83 -3.07
C TYR A 16 45.96 7.48 -4.32
N LYS A 17 45.21 7.05 -5.35
CA LYS A 17 45.74 6.86 -6.71
C LYS A 17 44.90 7.72 -7.61
N ILE A 18 45.53 8.43 -8.55
CA ILE A 18 44.82 9.18 -9.56
C ILE A 18 44.01 8.19 -10.39
N PRO A 19 42.65 8.30 -10.41
CA PRO A 19 41.82 7.41 -11.22
C PRO A 19 42.15 7.58 -12.70
N ARG A 20 42.33 6.49 -13.42
CA ARG A 20 42.53 6.50 -14.87
C ARG A 20 41.25 6.42 -15.67
N SER A 21 40.20 5.93 -15.01
CA SER A 21 38.87 5.79 -15.57
C SER A 21 37.79 6.01 -14.45
N VAL A 22 36.56 6.23 -14.86
CA VAL A 22 35.42 6.32 -13.92
C VAL A 22 35.23 5.03 -13.11
N GLN A 23 35.56 3.88 -13.69
CA GLN A 23 35.51 2.58 -13.02
C GLN A 23 36.47 2.49 -11.80
N ASP A 24 37.58 3.21 -11.85
CA ASP A 24 38.55 3.23 -10.72
C ASP A 24 38.00 3.99 -9.51
N VAL A 25 37.03 4.89 -9.72
CA VAL A 25 36.38 5.64 -8.65
C VAL A 25 35.45 4.74 -7.83
N ILE A 26 34.76 3.79 -8.50
CA ILE A 26 33.83 2.85 -7.85
C ILE A 26 34.65 1.65 -7.32
N PRO A 27 34.80 1.50 -5.99
CA PRO A 27 35.79 0.59 -5.40
C PRO A 27 35.37 -0.88 -5.36
N ILE A 28 34.33 -1.28 -6.10
CA ILE A 28 33.88 -2.68 -6.14
C ILE A 28 34.92 -3.52 -6.88
N GLN A 29 35.43 -4.59 -6.23
CA GLN A 29 36.41 -5.49 -6.81
C GLN A 29 35.76 -6.74 -7.41
N ARG A 30 34.80 -7.33 -6.70
CA ARG A 30 34.05 -8.52 -7.15
C ARG A 30 32.58 -8.39 -6.78
N ILE A 31 31.75 -8.97 -7.62
CA ILE A 31 30.30 -9.05 -7.45
C ILE A 31 29.95 -10.53 -7.51
N PHE A 32 29.26 -11.02 -6.48
CA PHE A 32 28.78 -12.39 -6.40
C PHE A 32 27.30 -12.44 -6.74
N ALA A 33 26.81 -13.52 -7.35
CA ALA A 33 25.43 -13.66 -7.82
C ALA A 33 24.39 -13.48 -6.68
N ASP A 34 24.76 -13.89 -5.46
CA ASP A 34 23.95 -13.74 -4.26
C ASP A 34 23.92 -12.29 -3.69
N GLY A 35 24.36 -11.33 -4.47
CA GLY A 35 24.33 -9.91 -4.10
C GLY A 35 25.44 -9.45 -3.16
N ILE A 36 26.43 -10.27 -2.85
CA ILE A 36 27.58 -9.85 -2.05
C ILE A 36 28.57 -9.06 -2.92
N PHE A 37 28.96 -7.86 -2.46
CA PHE A 37 30.01 -7.05 -3.07
C PHE A 37 31.28 -7.13 -2.23
N GLN A 38 32.44 -7.24 -2.89
CA GLN A 38 33.75 -7.32 -2.25
C GLN A 38 34.59 -6.06 -2.50
N PHE A 39 35.20 -5.55 -1.43
CA PHE A 39 36.09 -4.39 -1.38
C PHE A 39 37.38 -4.76 -0.63
N GLY A 40 38.34 -5.38 -1.28
CA GLY A 40 39.51 -5.97 -0.57
C GLY A 40 39.09 -7.10 0.34
N THR A 41 39.30 -6.92 1.64
CA THR A 41 38.91 -7.86 2.71
C THR A 41 37.52 -7.57 3.28
N LYS A 42 36.87 -6.50 2.83
CA LYS A 42 35.56 -6.12 3.29
C LYS A 42 34.49 -6.64 2.31
N TYR A 43 33.43 -7.21 2.85
CA TYR A 43 32.27 -7.69 2.10
C TYR A 43 31.02 -6.94 2.55
N SER A 44 30.06 -6.72 1.66
CA SER A 44 28.79 -6.12 2.01
C SER A 44 27.62 -6.84 1.37
N ARG A 45 26.47 -6.84 2.06
CA ARG A 45 25.17 -7.33 1.62
C ARG A 45 24.10 -6.29 1.91
N THR A 46 23.11 -6.18 1.03
CA THR A 46 22.06 -5.14 1.12
C THR A 46 20.69 -5.80 1.17
N LEU A 47 19.83 -5.30 2.08
CA LEU A 47 18.41 -5.60 2.15
C LEU A 47 17.64 -4.36 1.72
N ARG A 48 16.56 -4.55 0.94
CA ARG A 48 15.51 -3.54 0.76
C ARG A 48 14.43 -3.80 1.79
N PHE A 49 13.84 -2.74 2.36
CA PHE A 49 12.74 -2.86 3.31
C PHE A 49 11.65 -1.83 3.04
N SER A 50 10.40 -2.19 3.43
CA SER A 50 9.22 -1.34 3.21
C SER A 50 9.06 -0.30 4.30
N ASP A 51 8.36 0.79 3.96
CA ASP A 51 7.94 1.81 4.92
C ASP A 51 6.82 1.30 5.84
N ILE A 52 6.60 1.99 6.94
CA ILE A 52 5.47 1.78 7.85
C ILE A 52 4.71 3.09 8.07
N ASN A 53 3.46 3.00 8.51
CA ASN A 53 2.58 4.16 8.68
C ASN A 53 2.89 4.96 9.96
N TYR A 54 4.13 5.42 10.12
CA TYR A 54 4.56 6.18 11.30
C TYR A 54 3.86 7.55 11.42
N ALA A 55 3.74 8.29 10.32
CA ALA A 55 3.21 9.66 10.33
C ALA A 55 1.77 9.74 10.88
N ILE A 56 0.95 8.74 10.57
CA ILE A 56 -0.48 8.68 10.93
C ILE A 56 -0.79 7.75 12.11
N ALA A 57 0.23 7.14 12.70
CA ALA A 57 0.05 6.27 13.87
C ALA A 57 -0.43 7.06 15.10
N SER A 58 -1.11 6.40 16.04
CA SER A 58 -1.44 6.95 17.35
C SER A 58 -0.17 7.29 18.13
N LYS A 59 -0.30 8.06 19.21
CA LYS A 59 0.86 8.37 20.05
C LYS A 59 1.47 7.11 20.69
N GLU A 60 0.60 6.19 21.10
CA GLU A 60 0.96 4.89 21.67
C GLU A 60 1.68 4.02 20.64
N ASP A 61 1.14 3.94 19.42
CA ASP A 61 1.75 3.19 18.34
C ASP A 61 3.09 3.78 17.91
N LYS A 62 3.21 5.12 17.82
CA LYS A 62 4.49 5.79 17.56
C LYS A 62 5.53 5.45 18.60
N THR A 63 5.15 5.40 19.87
CA THR A 63 6.05 4.99 20.95
C THR A 63 6.45 3.53 20.80
N ALA A 64 5.51 2.64 20.48
CA ALA A 64 5.81 1.21 20.23
C ALA A 64 6.73 1.02 19.01
N MET A 65 6.48 1.75 17.91
CA MET A 65 7.34 1.73 16.71
C MET A 65 8.75 2.25 17.03
N PHE A 66 8.85 3.33 17.81
CA PHE A 66 10.13 3.88 18.25
C PHE A 66 10.94 2.89 19.09
N LEU A 67 10.27 2.24 20.06
CA LEU A 67 10.90 1.19 20.89
C LEU A 67 11.31 -0.02 20.03
N GLY A 68 10.46 -0.48 19.13
CA GLY A 68 10.79 -1.58 18.23
C GLY A 68 11.96 -1.26 17.28
N TYR A 69 12.07 -0.01 16.82
CA TYR A 69 13.23 0.44 16.03
C TYR A 69 14.49 0.54 16.89
N SER A 70 14.38 0.99 18.15
CA SER A 70 15.46 0.97 19.12
C SER A 70 15.99 -0.46 19.39
N GLU A 71 15.09 -1.44 19.48
CA GLU A 71 15.46 -2.86 19.57
C GLU A 71 16.20 -3.37 18.32
N LEU A 72 15.82 -2.90 17.12
CA LEU A 72 16.56 -3.23 15.90
C LEU A 72 17.98 -2.66 15.96
N LEU A 73 18.15 -1.42 16.41
CA LEU A 73 19.47 -0.80 16.57
C LEU A 73 20.31 -1.53 17.63
N ASN A 74 19.69 -1.97 18.72
CA ASN A 74 20.36 -2.78 19.76
C ASN A 74 20.77 -4.17 19.28
N ALA A 75 20.11 -4.72 18.25
CA ALA A 75 20.47 -6.02 17.66
C ALA A 75 21.64 -5.95 16.67
N LEU A 76 22.12 -4.76 16.29
CA LEU A 76 23.21 -4.63 15.34
C LEU A 76 24.52 -5.23 15.90
N ASP A 77 25.22 -5.98 15.04
CA ASP A 77 26.44 -6.70 15.40
C ASP A 77 27.64 -5.74 15.53
N SER A 78 28.32 -5.74 16.69
CA SER A 78 29.44 -4.85 17.00
C SER A 78 30.71 -5.14 16.17
N GLY A 79 30.78 -6.27 15.47
CA GLY A 79 31.87 -6.62 14.56
C GLY A 79 31.66 -6.16 13.12
N SER A 80 30.56 -5.46 12.85
CA SER A 80 30.19 -5.00 11.52
C SER A 80 29.84 -3.52 11.48
N THR A 81 29.74 -2.97 10.28
CA THR A 81 29.16 -1.64 10.04
C THR A 81 27.82 -1.83 9.33
N THR A 82 26.78 -1.25 9.88
CA THR A 82 25.46 -1.21 9.26
C THR A 82 25.21 0.19 8.70
N LYS A 83 24.74 0.27 7.46
CA LYS A 83 24.40 1.51 6.79
C LYS A 83 22.91 1.48 6.43
N LEU A 84 22.14 2.44 6.94
CA LEU A 84 20.82 2.75 6.48
C LEU A 84 20.91 3.73 5.31
N THR A 85 20.24 3.49 4.20
CA THR A 85 20.18 4.42 3.06
C THR A 85 18.74 4.64 2.64
N ILE A 86 18.34 5.91 2.52
CA ILE A 86 17.10 6.36 1.89
C ILE A 86 17.47 6.90 0.53
N CYS A 87 16.90 6.33 -0.52
CA CYS A 87 17.18 6.66 -1.92
C CYS A 87 15.94 7.27 -2.56
N ASN A 88 16.03 8.51 -2.99
CA ASN A 88 15.03 9.15 -3.82
C ASN A 88 15.40 8.91 -5.29
N LYS A 89 14.55 8.17 -5.99
CA LYS A 89 14.67 7.85 -7.41
C LYS A 89 13.61 8.64 -8.18
N GLN A 90 14.02 9.42 -9.18
CA GLN A 90 13.04 10.04 -10.05
C GLN A 90 12.29 8.97 -10.83
N VAL A 91 10.98 9.07 -10.88
CA VAL A 91 10.15 8.20 -11.70
C VAL A 91 10.52 8.41 -13.17
N ASN A 92 10.96 7.36 -13.83
CA ASN A 92 11.26 7.44 -15.25
C ASN A 92 9.94 7.61 -16.02
N ARG A 93 9.86 8.66 -16.83
CA ARG A 93 8.66 9.00 -17.61
C ARG A 93 8.21 7.83 -18.49
N GLN A 94 9.12 7.16 -19.16
CA GLN A 94 8.81 6.05 -20.06
C GLN A 94 8.30 4.81 -19.29
N ALA A 95 8.95 4.47 -18.16
CA ALA A 95 8.47 3.40 -17.28
C ALA A 95 7.10 3.73 -16.67
N PHE A 96 6.82 5.00 -16.43
CA PHE A 96 5.51 5.46 -16.00
C PHE A 96 4.46 5.32 -17.12
N GLU A 97 4.77 5.80 -18.31
CA GLU A 97 3.91 5.67 -19.47
C GLU A 97 3.57 4.19 -19.72
N ASP A 98 4.54 3.29 -19.64
CA ASP A 98 4.37 1.85 -19.88
C ASP A 98 3.60 1.12 -18.77
N THR A 99 3.57 1.64 -17.55
CA THR A 99 3.00 0.92 -16.38
C THR A 99 1.73 1.56 -15.82
N VAL A 100 1.50 2.84 -16.03
CA VAL A 100 0.40 3.60 -15.42
C VAL A 100 -0.58 4.13 -16.46
N LEU A 101 -0.12 4.57 -17.64
CA LEU A 101 -1.01 5.05 -18.67
C LEU A 101 -1.78 3.91 -19.35
N LEU A 102 -3.05 4.17 -19.62
CA LEU A 102 -3.92 3.22 -20.30
C LEU A 102 -3.54 3.12 -21.79
N PRO A 103 -3.41 1.90 -22.34
CA PRO A 103 -3.13 1.73 -23.77
C PRO A 103 -4.34 2.14 -24.63
N GLN A 104 -4.07 2.66 -25.84
CA GLN A 104 -5.11 2.89 -26.83
C GLN A 104 -5.73 1.56 -27.27
N ARG A 105 -7.03 1.53 -27.40
CA ARG A 105 -7.80 0.32 -27.74
C ARG A 105 -8.12 0.23 -29.24
N GLY A 106 -8.16 1.37 -29.95
CA GLY A 106 -8.57 1.48 -31.34
C GLY A 106 -10.10 1.42 -31.50
N ASP A 107 -10.87 1.79 -30.48
CA ASP A 107 -12.33 1.77 -30.45
C ASP A 107 -12.93 3.16 -30.07
N SER A 108 -14.26 3.21 -29.92
CA SER A 108 -15.03 4.43 -29.53
C SER A 108 -14.58 5.04 -28.21
N LEU A 109 -13.91 4.28 -27.35
CA LEU A 109 -13.50 4.68 -26.00
C LEU A 109 -12.14 5.38 -25.96
N ASP A 110 -11.39 5.44 -27.06
CA ASP A 110 -10.05 6.07 -27.11
C ASP A 110 -10.08 7.55 -26.69
N GLY A 111 -11.18 8.26 -26.93
CA GLY A 111 -11.36 9.62 -26.44
C GLY A 111 -11.33 9.70 -24.89
N PHE A 112 -11.92 8.74 -24.23
CA PHE A 112 -11.89 8.63 -22.75
C PHE A 112 -10.53 8.15 -22.23
N VAL A 113 -9.85 7.26 -22.96
CA VAL A 113 -8.48 6.85 -22.63
C VAL A 113 -7.56 8.08 -22.61
N ASN A 114 -7.65 8.94 -23.64
CA ASN A 114 -6.85 10.16 -23.71
C ASN A 114 -7.16 11.14 -22.56
N GLU A 115 -8.44 11.32 -22.23
CA GLU A 115 -8.87 12.17 -21.11
C GLU A 115 -8.35 11.64 -19.77
N PHE A 116 -8.45 10.33 -19.54
CA PHE A 116 -7.97 9.68 -18.31
C PHE A 116 -6.45 9.76 -18.19
N ASN A 117 -5.71 9.47 -19.27
CA ASN A 117 -4.25 9.59 -19.32
C ASN A 117 -3.80 11.04 -19.06
N GLY A 118 -4.46 12.03 -19.67
CA GLY A 118 -4.17 13.44 -19.41
C GLY A 118 -4.36 13.85 -17.94
N MET A 119 -5.36 13.27 -17.26
CA MET A 119 -5.55 13.46 -15.82
C MET A 119 -4.38 12.85 -15.03
N LEU A 120 -3.95 11.62 -15.33
CA LEU A 120 -2.83 10.95 -14.66
C LEU A 120 -1.50 11.72 -14.86
N GLU A 121 -1.21 12.18 -16.07
CA GLU A 121 -0.05 13.02 -16.39
C GLU A 121 -0.06 14.35 -15.61
N GLY A 122 -1.22 14.99 -15.51
CA GLY A 122 -1.42 16.21 -14.74
C GLY A 122 -1.16 16.02 -13.23
N LYS A 123 -1.47 14.84 -12.67
CA LYS A 123 -1.21 14.52 -11.26
C LYS A 123 0.29 14.38 -10.96
N ILE A 124 1.08 13.94 -11.92
CA ILE A 124 2.53 13.78 -11.75
C ILE A 124 3.26 15.09 -11.98
N SER A 125 2.93 15.81 -13.05
CA SER A 125 3.61 17.07 -13.35
C SER A 125 3.38 18.17 -12.33
N GLY A 126 2.29 18.13 -11.60
CA GLY A 126 1.91 19.12 -10.58
C GLY A 126 2.31 18.81 -9.14
N SER A 127 2.92 17.65 -8.86
CA SER A 127 3.17 17.21 -7.49
C SER A 127 4.60 16.72 -7.27
N SER A 128 5.01 16.61 -5.98
CA SER A 128 6.21 15.88 -5.55
C SER A 128 6.17 14.37 -5.90
N ALA A 129 5.12 13.88 -6.54
CA ALA A 129 4.91 12.50 -6.99
C ALA A 129 5.88 12.01 -8.09
N SER A 130 6.84 12.83 -8.50
CA SER A 130 7.89 12.44 -9.46
C SER A 130 9.04 11.66 -8.81
N VAL A 131 9.00 11.41 -7.49
CA VAL A 131 10.06 10.73 -6.75
C VAL A 131 9.51 9.52 -6.01
N GLU A 132 10.10 8.36 -6.30
CA GLU A 132 9.92 7.13 -5.55
C GLU A 132 11.01 7.00 -4.48
N GLN A 133 10.61 6.67 -3.25
CA GLN A 133 11.54 6.54 -2.15
C GLN A 133 11.77 5.06 -1.79
N GLU A 134 13.00 4.59 -1.94
CA GLU A 134 13.42 3.23 -1.56
C GLU A 134 14.31 3.29 -0.31
N ARG A 135 14.26 2.24 0.50
CA ARG A 135 15.01 2.13 1.75
C ARG A 135 15.84 0.88 1.77
N PHE A 136 17.11 1.03 2.18
CA PHE A 136 18.08 -0.06 2.20
C PHE A 136 18.81 -0.13 3.54
N ILE A 137 19.10 -1.36 3.98
CA ILE A 137 20.07 -1.64 5.03
C ILE A 137 21.21 -2.43 4.41
N THR A 138 22.42 -1.87 4.44
CA THR A 138 23.63 -2.53 3.96
C THR A 138 24.53 -2.89 5.15
N VAL A 139 24.73 -4.18 5.36
CA VAL A 139 25.67 -4.69 6.37
C VAL A 139 27.01 -4.96 5.71
N SER A 140 28.10 -4.57 6.35
CA SER A 140 29.44 -4.81 5.86
C SER A 140 30.37 -5.32 6.96
N VAL A 141 31.26 -6.26 6.59
CA VAL A 141 32.15 -6.94 7.53
C VAL A 141 33.50 -7.30 6.89
N HIS A 142 34.58 -7.31 7.67
CA HIS A 142 35.87 -7.82 7.23
C HIS A 142 35.96 -9.34 7.48
N LYS A 143 36.17 -10.12 6.42
CA LYS A 143 36.35 -11.58 6.49
C LYS A 143 37.49 -12.04 5.58
N LYS A 144 38.02 -13.25 5.83
CA LYS A 144 39.12 -13.81 5.05
C LYS A 144 38.67 -14.24 3.64
N ASN A 145 37.47 -14.76 3.54
CA ASN A 145 36.87 -15.24 2.28
C ASN A 145 35.36 -14.98 2.24
N VAL A 146 34.76 -15.23 1.07
CA VAL A 146 33.33 -14.98 0.83
C VAL A 146 32.43 -15.95 1.60
N ASP A 147 32.86 -17.18 1.85
CA ASP A 147 32.03 -18.18 2.53
C ASP A 147 31.86 -17.86 4.01
N GLU A 148 32.91 -17.37 4.65
CA GLU A 148 32.83 -16.81 6.01
C GLU A 148 31.89 -15.58 6.04
N ALA A 149 31.94 -14.76 4.99
CA ALA A 149 31.03 -13.60 4.87
C ALA A 149 29.58 -14.05 4.67
N ARG A 150 29.30 -15.06 3.84
CA ARG A 150 27.96 -15.66 3.66
C ARG A 150 27.35 -16.15 4.95
N THR A 151 28.12 -16.93 5.71
CA THR A 151 27.68 -17.45 7.02
C THR A 151 27.35 -16.30 7.99
N PHE A 152 28.19 -15.27 8.03
CA PHE A 152 27.96 -14.08 8.85
C PHE A 152 26.69 -13.35 8.42
N PHE A 153 26.54 -13.06 7.12
CA PHE A 153 25.37 -12.34 6.60
C PHE A 153 24.08 -13.11 6.84
N SER A 154 24.03 -14.42 6.59
CA SER A 154 22.82 -15.23 6.82
C SER A 154 22.29 -15.09 8.25
N ARG A 155 23.17 -15.03 9.25
CA ARG A 155 22.78 -14.79 10.65
C ARG A 155 22.27 -13.38 10.89
N VAL A 156 23.07 -12.38 10.49
CA VAL A 156 22.78 -10.96 10.81
C VAL A 156 21.57 -10.44 10.03
N THR A 157 21.46 -10.78 8.73
CA THR A 157 20.29 -10.37 7.92
C THR A 157 19.01 -11.03 8.41
N GLY A 158 19.06 -12.30 8.84
CA GLY A 158 17.92 -12.99 9.44
C GLY A 158 17.43 -12.30 10.72
N GLU A 159 18.34 -11.83 11.58
CA GLU A 159 18.00 -11.08 12.78
C GLU A 159 17.36 -9.71 12.44
N ILE A 160 17.96 -8.96 11.50
CA ILE A 160 17.40 -7.68 11.02
C ILE A 160 16.01 -7.87 10.43
N THR A 161 15.83 -8.88 9.56
CA THR A 161 14.52 -9.22 8.95
C THR A 161 13.46 -9.54 10.01
N SER A 162 13.82 -10.31 11.04
CA SER A 162 12.91 -10.63 12.16
C SER A 162 12.48 -9.37 12.92
N LYS A 163 13.39 -8.44 13.18
CA LYS A 163 13.06 -7.17 13.86
C LYS A 163 12.21 -6.25 12.97
N LEU A 164 12.51 -6.15 11.68
CA LEU A 164 11.70 -5.37 10.72
C LEU A 164 10.28 -5.93 10.60
N SER A 165 10.12 -7.25 10.56
CA SER A 165 8.80 -7.90 10.51
C SER A 165 7.94 -7.58 11.73
N ARG A 166 8.54 -7.44 12.92
CA ARG A 166 7.82 -7.01 14.13
C ARG A 166 7.32 -5.56 14.06
N LEU A 167 7.99 -4.73 13.24
CA LEU A 167 7.57 -3.36 12.93
C LEU A 167 6.54 -3.31 11.79
N ASN A 168 6.05 -4.44 11.28
CA ASN A 168 5.23 -4.54 10.08
C ASN A 168 5.93 -4.00 8.82
N SER A 169 7.25 -4.04 8.77
CA SER A 169 8.06 -3.74 7.59
C SER A 169 8.53 -5.05 6.96
N SER A 170 8.18 -5.27 5.69
CA SER A 170 8.70 -6.39 4.91
C SER A 170 10.13 -6.09 4.46
N SER A 171 10.98 -7.12 4.37
CA SER A 171 12.33 -6.95 3.85
C SER A 171 12.75 -8.12 2.97
N ASN A 172 13.54 -7.83 1.95
CA ASN A 172 14.15 -8.83 1.06
C ASN A 172 15.63 -8.52 0.83
N GLU A 173 16.43 -9.58 0.72
CA GLU A 173 17.83 -9.47 0.35
C GLU A 173 17.94 -9.22 -1.15
N LEU A 174 18.76 -8.25 -1.54
CA LEU A 174 18.99 -7.93 -2.95
C LEU A 174 20.05 -8.85 -3.55
N ASP A 175 19.77 -9.38 -4.73
CA ASP A 175 20.76 -10.08 -5.54
C ASP A 175 21.71 -9.11 -6.28
N ALA A 176 22.60 -9.66 -7.10
CA ALA A 176 23.59 -8.85 -7.82
C ALA A 176 22.93 -7.91 -8.83
N ALA A 177 21.89 -8.36 -9.54
CA ALA A 177 21.21 -7.55 -10.55
C ALA A 177 20.45 -6.39 -9.90
N GLU A 178 19.72 -6.68 -8.84
CA GLU A 178 18.97 -5.68 -8.06
C GLU A 178 19.89 -4.62 -7.43
N ARG A 179 21.03 -5.02 -6.84
CA ARG A 179 22.00 -4.07 -6.29
C ARG A 179 22.65 -3.20 -7.36
N LEU A 180 22.95 -3.76 -8.53
CA LEU A 180 23.48 -2.99 -9.67
C LEU A 180 22.42 -2.03 -10.21
N ASP A 181 21.14 -2.43 -10.24
CA ASP A 181 20.04 -1.57 -10.68
C ASP A 181 19.84 -0.35 -9.78
N VAL A 182 19.96 -0.50 -8.46
CA VAL A 182 19.95 0.63 -7.51
C VAL A 182 21.05 1.64 -7.82
N LEU A 183 22.28 1.17 -8.10
CA LEU A 183 23.39 2.04 -8.43
C LEU A 183 23.23 2.67 -9.83
N ARG A 184 22.74 1.89 -10.79
CA ARG A 184 22.43 2.34 -12.14
C ARG A 184 21.37 3.44 -12.14
N GLY A 185 20.30 3.28 -11.35
CA GLY A 185 19.26 4.30 -11.19
C GLY A 185 19.80 5.63 -10.66
N PHE A 186 20.87 5.61 -9.87
CA PHE A 186 21.52 6.81 -9.39
C PHE A 186 22.48 7.41 -10.43
N PHE A 187 23.36 6.60 -11.06
CA PHE A 187 24.40 7.07 -11.96
C PHE A 187 23.94 7.27 -13.41
N ARG A 188 22.99 6.43 -13.89
CA ARG A 188 22.49 6.38 -15.28
C ARG A 188 20.97 6.30 -15.34
N PRO A 189 20.24 7.31 -14.87
CA PRO A 189 18.78 7.24 -14.76
C PRO A 189 18.06 7.08 -16.09
N GLU A 190 18.60 7.64 -17.17
CA GLU A 190 18.01 7.56 -18.51
C GLU A 190 18.06 6.12 -19.06
N GLU A 191 19.08 5.36 -18.70
CA GLU A 191 19.23 3.95 -19.08
C GLU A 191 18.59 2.97 -18.10
N ALA A 192 18.22 3.40 -16.91
CA ALA A 192 17.65 2.53 -15.87
C ALA A 192 16.29 1.92 -16.29
N ALA A 193 15.61 2.52 -17.26
CA ALA A 193 14.38 1.97 -17.85
C ALA A 193 14.62 0.77 -18.78
N LEU A 194 15.84 0.60 -19.29
CA LEU A 194 16.14 -0.52 -20.16
C LEU A 194 16.35 -1.80 -19.35
N PRO A 195 15.75 -2.94 -19.75
CA PRO A 195 15.95 -4.20 -19.06
C PRO A 195 17.44 -4.54 -18.95
N PHE A 196 17.92 -4.74 -17.73
CA PHE A 196 19.29 -5.16 -17.48
C PHE A 196 19.36 -6.69 -17.32
N ASP A 197 19.95 -7.36 -18.30
CA ASP A 197 20.23 -8.79 -18.22
C ASP A 197 21.68 -9.04 -17.82
N LEU A 198 21.85 -9.32 -16.52
CA LEU A 198 23.14 -9.65 -15.92
C LEU A 198 23.81 -10.84 -16.61
N GLN A 199 23.05 -11.88 -16.99
CA GLN A 199 23.60 -13.07 -17.64
C GLN A 199 24.15 -12.76 -19.03
N SER A 200 23.46 -11.94 -19.80
CA SER A 200 23.93 -11.48 -21.12
C SER A 200 25.17 -10.59 -21.01
N ALA A 201 25.23 -9.71 -20.00
CA ALA A 201 26.40 -8.88 -19.73
C ALA A 201 27.64 -9.73 -19.38
N MET A 202 27.46 -10.74 -18.52
CA MET A 202 28.53 -11.68 -18.13
C MET A 202 29.01 -12.52 -19.32
N LYS A 203 28.10 -13.06 -20.15
CA LYS A 203 28.45 -13.85 -21.34
C LYS A 203 29.25 -13.07 -22.36
N ARG A 204 29.02 -11.76 -22.47
CA ARG A 204 29.77 -10.87 -23.40
C ARG A 204 31.15 -10.46 -22.87
N GLY A 205 31.49 -10.85 -21.61
CA GLY A 205 32.77 -10.54 -20.99
C GLY A 205 32.93 -9.06 -20.62
N HIS A 206 31.84 -8.29 -20.53
CA HIS A 206 31.87 -6.90 -20.07
C HIS A 206 32.19 -6.83 -18.59
N ASN A 207 32.93 -5.80 -18.18
CA ASN A 207 33.08 -5.50 -16.77
C ASN A 207 31.73 -5.02 -16.22
N LEU A 208 31.22 -5.68 -15.19
CA LEU A 208 29.93 -5.32 -14.59
C LEU A 208 29.88 -3.87 -14.07
N LYS A 209 31.03 -3.24 -13.78
CA LYS A 209 31.09 -1.82 -13.45
C LYS A 209 30.68 -0.91 -14.61
N ASP A 210 30.82 -1.34 -15.86
CA ASP A 210 30.44 -0.55 -17.02
C ASP A 210 28.94 -0.30 -17.06
N THR A 211 28.16 -1.17 -16.44
CA THR A 211 26.70 -1.05 -16.38
C THR A 211 26.23 0.04 -15.41
N ILE A 212 27.08 0.44 -14.46
CA ILE A 212 26.73 1.43 -13.41
C ILE A 212 27.55 2.71 -13.53
N CYS A 213 28.72 2.68 -14.16
CA CYS A 213 29.58 3.86 -14.24
C CYS A 213 28.93 4.95 -15.13
N PRO A 214 28.90 6.22 -14.68
CA PRO A 214 28.51 7.33 -15.55
C PRO A 214 29.56 7.57 -16.64
N ASP A 215 29.21 8.28 -17.70
CA ASP A 215 30.11 8.57 -18.83
C ASP A 215 31.30 9.44 -18.42
N SER A 216 31.10 10.38 -17.52
CA SER A 216 32.16 11.20 -16.94
C SER A 216 31.88 11.50 -15.46
N LEU A 217 32.95 11.67 -14.68
CA LEU A 217 32.88 12.02 -13.26
C LEU A 217 34.06 12.94 -12.92
N GLU A 218 33.76 14.20 -12.61
CA GLU A 218 34.74 15.24 -12.29
C GLU A 218 34.52 15.75 -10.86
N PHE A 219 35.54 15.75 -10.03
CA PHE A 219 35.45 16.23 -8.65
C PHE A 219 36.08 17.62 -8.52
N HIS A 220 35.31 18.54 -7.97
CA HIS A 220 35.69 19.91 -7.65
C HIS A 220 35.81 20.10 -6.14
N ARG A 221 36.11 21.32 -5.71
CA ARG A 221 36.30 21.65 -4.28
C ARG A 221 35.13 21.24 -3.40
N ASP A 222 33.89 21.59 -3.78
CA ASP A 222 32.70 21.45 -2.96
C ASP A 222 31.47 20.88 -3.73
N TYR A 223 31.70 20.37 -4.94
CA TYR A 223 30.72 19.66 -5.78
C TYR A 223 31.44 18.71 -6.72
N PHE A 224 30.71 17.88 -7.42
CA PHE A 224 31.16 17.04 -8.53
C PHE A 224 30.24 17.18 -9.72
N LYS A 225 30.77 16.88 -10.91
CA LYS A 225 29.99 16.82 -12.14
C LYS A 225 29.95 15.38 -12.64
N MET A 226 28.77 14.90 -13.01
CA MET A 226 28.49 13.55 -13.47
C MET A 226 27.70 13.63 -14.78
N GLY A 227 28.37 13.39 -15.92
CA GLY A 227 27.76 13.67 -17.22
C GLY A 227 27.32 15.14 -17.31
N ASN A 228 26.06 15.35 -17.57
CA ASN A 228 25.43 16.69 -17.64
C ASN A 228 24.85 17.17 -16.29
N GLN A 229 24.98 16.39 -15.23
CA GLN A 229 24.43 16.72 -13.91
C GLN A 229 25.49 17.19 -12.93
N TYR A 230 25.07 18.03 -11.98
CA TYR A 230 25.89 18.49 -10.88
C TYR A 230 25.45 17.79 -9.59
N GLY A 231 26.41 17.37 -8.79
CA GLY A 231 26.14 16.71 -7.49
C GLY A 231 26.93 17.31 -6.35
N ARG A 232 26.41 17.21 -5.17
CA ARG A 232 27.07 17.64 -3.94
C ARG A 232 26.82 16.69 -2.79
N VAL A 233 27.88 16.41 -2.04
CA VAL A 233 27.77 15.65 -0.81
C VAL A 233 27.85 16.59 0.38
N LEU A 234 26.88 16.39 1.28
CA LEU A 234 26.77 17.07 2.56
C LEU A 234 26.93 16.04 3.68
N PHE A 235 27.30 16.49 4.87
CA PHE A 235 27.31 15.65 6.07
C PHE A 235 26.78 16.42 7.27
N LEU A 236 26.18 15.70 8.21
CA LEU A 236 25.69 16.29 9.46
C LEU A 236 26.88 16.52 10.37
N LYS A 237 27.26 17.78 10.53
CA LYS A 237 28.42 18.21 11.30
C LYS A 237 28.12 18.37 12.78
N ASP A 238 27.06 19.09 13.10
CA ASP A 238 26.64 19.35 14.47
C ASP A 238 25.22 18.88 14.70
N TYR A 239 25.01 18.22 15.82
CA TYR A 239 23.76 17.60 16.25
C TYR A 239 23.18 18.41 17.41
N ALA A 240 21.88 18.67 17.40
CA ALA A 240 21.20 19.26 18.53
C ALA A 240 21.13 18.30 19.72
N SER A 241 21.02 18.84 20.93
CA SER A 241 20.76 18.03 22.13
C SER A 241 19.41 17.31 22.07
N TYR A 242 18.46 17.85 21.30
CA TYR A 242 17.15 17.29 21.05
C TYR A 242 16.83 17.41 19.56
N ILE A 243 16.66 16.29 18.88
CA ILE A 243 16.29 16.22 17.46
C ILE A 243 14.86 15.72 17.39
N LYS A 244 14.05 16.31 16.47
CA LYS A 244 12.70 15.81 16.20
C LYS A 244 12.78 14.67 15.18
N ASP A 245 11.91 13.70 15.33
CA ASP A 245 11.76 12.53 14.43
C ASP A 245 11.39 12.90 12.98
N SER A 246 10.88 14.12 12.75
CA SER A 246 10.58 14.63 11.41
C SER A 246 11.80 15.09 10.60
N MET A 247 12.99 15.25 11.19
CA MET A 247 14.15 15.83 10.50
C MET A 247 14.57 15.03 9.26
N ILE A 248 14.73 13.71 9.40
CA ILE A 248 15.13 12.85 8.27
C ILE A 248 14.06 12.86 7.18
N LEU A 249 12.78 12.85 7.57
CA LEU A 249 11.66 12.90 6.63
C LEU A 249 11.64 14.21 5.86
N GLU A 250 11.82 15.36 6.53
CA GLU A 250 11.87 16.66 5.89
C GLU A 250 13.09 16.80 4.95
N LEU A 251 14.26 16.27 5.33
CA LEU A 251 15.47 16.27 4.48
C LEU A 251 15.29 15.40 3.22
N THR A 252 14.54 14.32 3.32
CA THR A 252 14.32 13.40 2.19
C THR A 252 13.06 13.71 1.38
N ASP A 253 12.29 14.73 1.74
CA ASP A 253 11.08 15.17 1.02
C ASP A 253 11.38 16.06 -0.19
N LEU A 254 12.65 16.35 -0.44
CA LEU A 254 13.06 17.13 -1.61
C LEU A 254 12.80 16.35 -2.89
N ASN A 255 12.09 16.98 -3.85
CA ASN A 255 11.78 16.38 -5.15
C ASN A 255 13.03 16.36 -6.06
N ARG A 256 14.08 15.69 -5.62
CA ARG A 256 15.36 15.54 -6.32
C ARG A 256 15.89 14.14 -6.15
N ARG A 257 16.71 13.72 -7.11
CA ARG A 257 17.49 12.49 -6.94
C ARG A 257 18.50 12.69 -5.86
N MET A 258 18.42 11.87 -4.81
CA MET A 258 19.29 11.97 -3.66
C MET A 258 19.42 10.62 -2.94
N MET A 259 20.50 10.49 -2.18
CA MET A 259 20.66 9.43 -1.20
C MET A 259 21.07 10.04 0.15
N LEU A 260 20.33 9.70 1.20
CA LEU A 260 20.72 9.98 2.59
C LEU A 260 21.14 8.68 3.21
N SER A 261 22.36 8.63 3.75
CA SER A 261 22.90 7.44 4.38
C SER A 261 23.33 7.72 5.82
N ILE A 262 23.03 6.77 6.70
CA ILE A 262 23.44 6.77 8.11
C ILE A 262 24.30 5.54 8.32
N ASP A 263 25.62 5.72 8.48
CA ASP A 263 26.54 4.67 8.90
C ASP A 263 26.46 4.49 10.41
N MET A 264 26.31 3.28 10.87
CA MET A 264 26.12 2.91 12.28
C MET A 264 27.14 1.84 12.65
N ILE A 265 27.94 2.12 13.69
CA ILE A 265 28.95 1.21 14.21
C ILE A 265 28.67 0.97 15.68
N PRO A 266 28.09 -0.19 16.05
CA PRO A 266 27.83 -0.51 17.45
C PRO A 266 29.12 -0.73 18.21
N VAL A 267 29.19 -0.16 19.42
CA VAL A 267 30.32 -0.38 20.34
C VAL A 267 29.99 -1.53 21.29
N PRO A 268 30.89 -2.51 21.52
CA PRO A 268 30.65 -3.53 22.54
C PRO A 268 30.33 -2.90 23.91
N THR A 269 29.32 -3.41 24.60
CA THR A 269 28.79 -2.79 25.81
C THR A 269 29.85 -2.64 26.92
N ASP A 270 30.70 -3.64 27.09
CA ASP A 270 31.79 -3.61 28.06
C ASP A 270 32.85 -2.53 27.76
N GLU A 271 33.09 -2.26 26.47
CA GLU A 271 33.99 -1.17 26.05
C GLU A 271 33.32 0.18 26.18
N ALA A 272 32.03 0.29 25.84
CA ALA A 272 31.24 1.51 25.94
C ALA A 272 31.17 2.00 27.40
N VAL A 273 30.83 1.12 28.34
CA VAL A 273 30.77 1.43 29.77
C VAL A 273 32.13 1.90 30.25
N ARG A 274 33.20 1.16 29.94
CA ARG A 274 34.57 1.52 30.36
C ARG A 274 35.01 2.89 29.81
N GLU A 275 34.67 3.21 28.56
CA GLU A 275 35.03 4.50 27.95
C GLU A 275 34.32 5.65 28.65
N VAL A 276 33.00 5.48 28.95
CA VAL A 276 32.20 6.49 29.64
C VAL A 276 32.67 6.64 31.10
N GLU A 277 32.99 5.55 31.79
CA GLU A 277 33.59 5.60 33.14
C GLU A 277 34.91 6.37 33.17
N ASN A 278 35.82 6.11 32.21
CA ASN A 278 37.05 6.85 32.06
C ASN A 278 36.85 8.32 31.81
N LYS A 279 35.86 8.67 30.96
CA LYS A 279 35.48 10.05 30.68
C LYS A 279 34.90 10.72 31.93
N LEU A 280 34.05 10.04 32.68
CA LEU A 280 33.49 10.54 33.92
C LEU A 280 34.58 10.81 34.97
N LEU A 281 35.53 9.86 35.12
CA LEU A 281 36.69 10.06 36.02
C LEU A 281 37.53 11.27 35.62
N GLY A 282 37.72 11.52 34.31
CA GLY A 282 38.39 12.71 33.80
C GLY A 282 37.66 14.01 34.16
N VAL A 283 36.34 14.03 33.98
CA VAL A 283 35.49 15.20 34.34
C VAL A 283 35.50 15.43 35.85
N GLU A 284 35.35 14.38 36.68
CA GLU A 284 35.42 14.48 38.15
C GLU A 284 36.79 15.00 38.61
N THR A 285 37.85 14.55 37.94
CA THR A 285 39.21 15.04 38.21
C THR A 285 39.34 16.54 37.89
N ASN A 286 38.76 17.00 36.76
CA ASN A 286 38.75 18.41 36.38
C ASN A 286 37.95 19.26 37.38
N VAL A 287 36.80 18.80 37.82
CA VAL A 287 35.98 19.45 38.84
C VAL A 287 36.77 19.55 40.17
N THR A 288 37.39 18.46 40.60
CA THR A 288 38.18 18.41 41.81
C THR A 288 39.41 19.35 41.74
N ASN A 289 40.11 19.37 40.59
CA ASN A 289 41.25 20.27 40.39
C ASN A 289 40.82 21.76 40.38
N TRP A 290 39.66 22.08 39.79
CA TRP A 290 39.09 23.38 39.79
C TRP A 290 38.75 23.82 41.25
N GLN A 291 38.08 22.99 42.03
CA GLN A 291 37.74 23.24 43.43
C GLN A 291 39.01 23.44 44.27
N ARG A 292 40.06 22.60 44.10
CA ARG A 292 41.34 22.77 44.78
C ARG A 292 41.99 24.11 44.48
N ARG A 293 41.94 24.57 43.22
CA ARG A 293 42.47 25.90 42.82
C ARG A 293 41.67 27.03 43.49
N GLN A 294 40.35 26.97 43.56
CA GLN A 294 39.53 27.93 44.21
C GLN A 294 39.82 27.98 45.73
N ASN A 295 39.91 26.86 46.35
CA ASN A 295 40.26 26.73 47.77
C ASN A 295 41.64 27.30 48.10
N SER A 296 42.66 27.05 47.23
CA SER A 296 43.98 27.67 47.40
C SER A 296 43.96 29.19 47.23
N ASN A 297 43.01 29.73 46.48
CA ASN A 297 42.78 31.17 46.29
C ASN A 297 41.86 31.74 47.37
N GLN A 298 41.53 30.99 48.44
CA GLN A 298 40.60 31.38 49.53
C GLN A 298 39.16 31.66 49.09
N ASN A 299 38.77 31.21 47.93
CA ASN A 299 37.41 31.40 47.38
C ASN A 299 36.53 30.14 47.65
N PHE A 300 36.17 29.93 48.90
CA PHE A 300 35.42 28.72 49.34
C PHE A 300 33.97 28.66 48.89
N SER A 301 33.40 29.78 48.45
CA SER A 301 32.01 29.87 47.93
C SER A 301 31.92 29.78 46.42
N ALA A 302 33.00 29.53 45.71
CA ALA A 302 33.02 29.43 44.26
C ALA A 302 32.17 28.26 43.75
N VAL A 303 31.17 28.54 42.90
CA VAL A 303 30.34 27.56 42.26
C VAL A 303 31.08 26.96 41.05
N VAL A 304 31.00 25.66 40.87
CA VAL A 304 31.63 24.97 39.72
C VAL A 304 31.09 25.63 38.41
N PRO A 305 31.96 25.90 37.44
CA PRO A 305 31.55 26.44 36.15
C PRO A 305 30.44 25.57 35.52
N TYR A 306 29.46 26.26 34.96
CA TYR A 306 28.29 25.62 34.36
C TYR A 306 28.70 24.53 33.36
N ASP A 307 29.68 24.79 32.51
CA ASP A 307 30.13 23.84 31.48
C ASP A 307 30.68 22.54 32.07
N LEU A 308 31.42 22.61 33.18
CA LEU A 308 31.98 21.43 33.87
C LEU A 308 30.85 20.63 34.57
N GLU A 309 29.89 21.32 35.19
CA GLU A 309 28.77 20.64 35.83
C GLU A 309 27.83 20.02 34.78
N GLN A 310 27.64 20.69 33.65
CA GLN A 310 26.85 20.15 32.52
C GLN A 310 27.52 18.90 31.93
N GLN A 311 28.83 18.95 31.67
CA GLN A 311 29.60 17.75 31.20
C GLN A 311 29.54 16.59 32.19
N ARG A 312 29.63 16.88 33.49
CA ARG A 312 29.48 15.88 34.54
C ARG A 312 28.10 15.20 34.51
N LYS A 313 27.07 16.00 34.43
CA LYS A 313 25.68 15.53 34.36
C LYS A 313 25.47 14.67 33.12
N GLU A 314 25.80 15.15 31.93
CA GLU A 314 25.66 14.43 30.68
C GLU A 314 26.43 13.09 30.65
N THR A 315 27.64 13.07 31.24
CA THR A 315 28.45 11.85 31.27
C THR A 315 27.86 10.82 32.24
N ARG A 316 27.27 11.25 33.36
CA ARG A 316 26.55 10.38 34.28
C ARG A 316 25.28 9.82 33.68
N GLU A 317 24.46 10.67 33.05
CA GLU A 317 23.26 10.25 32.35
C GLU A 317 23.58 9.21 31.28
N MET A 318 24.65 9.41 30.50
CA MET A 318 25.12 8.44 29.52
C MET A 318 25.54 7.11 30.14
N LEU A 319 26.20 7.13 31.32
CA LEU A 319 26.56 5.90 32.04
C LEU A 319 25.33 5.16 32.54
N ASP A 320 24.37 5.89 33.10
CA ASP A 320 23.08 5.34 33.56
C ASP A 320 22.30 4.73 32.40
N ASP A 321 22.26 5.38 31.24
CA ASP A 321 21.62 4.88 30.03
C ASP A 321 22.21 3.53 29.58
N LEU A 322 23.56 3.40 29.62
CA LEU A 322 24.26 2.19 29.20
C LEU A 322 24.15 1.03 30.21
N THR A 323 23.96 1.35 31.49
CA THR A 323 24.01 0.32 32.58
C THR A 323 22.62 -0.08 33.08
N THR A 324 21.63 0.82 33.02
CA THR A 324 20.28 0.61 33.61
C THR A 324 19.14 0.65 32.62
N ARG A 325 19.29 1.31 31.45
CA ARG A 325 18.18 1.55 30.50
C ARG A 325 18.26 0.76 29.19
N ASP A 326 19.10 -0.27 29.12
CA ASP A 326 19.33 -1.11 27.93
C ASP A 326 19.68 -0.32 26.66
N GLN A 327 20.32 0.87 26.84
CA GLN A 327 20.85 1.65 25.74
C GLN A 327 22.21 1.12 25.30
N ARG A 328 22.52 1.23 24.01
CA ARG A 328 23.85 0.94 23.48
C ARG A 328 24.53 2.22 22.97
N MET A 329 25.84 2.21 22.97
CA MET A 329 26.64 3.26 22.35
C MET A 329 26.92 2.90 20.90
N LEU A 330 26.65 3.83 19.99
CA LEU A 330 26.94 3.69 18.57
C LEU A 330 27.73 4.89 18.07
N PHE A 331 28.65 4.65 17.15
CA PHE A 331 29.21 5.73 16.33
C PHE A 331 28.40 5.87 15.06
N ALA A 332 28.00 7.10 14.71
CA ALA A 332 27.20 7.37 13.54
C ALA A 332 27.81 8.46 12.66
N VAL A 333 27.59 8.35 11.34
CA VAL A 333 27.86 9.39 10.34
C VAL A 333 26.63 9.52 9.45
N VAL A 334 26.07 10.73 9.34
CA VAL A 334 24.99 11.02 8.42
C VAL A 334 25.55 11.77 7.22
N THR A 335 25.35 11.21 6.02
CA THR A 335 25.77 11.80 4.75
C THR A 335 24.57 11.91 3.82
N LEU A 336 24.56 12.94 3.00
CA LEU A 336 23.53 13.19 2.01
C LEU A 336 24.19 13.61 0.70
N VAL A 337 23.88 12.91 -0.41
CA VAL A 337 24.24 13.31 -1.76
C VAL A 337 22.97 13.71 -2.51
N HIS A 338 22.98 14.84 -3.20
CA HIS A 338 21.89 15.25 -4.07
C HIS A 338 22.41 15.70 -5.43
N LEU A 339 21.57 15.59 -6.47
CA LEU A 339 21.87 15.90 -7.85
C LEU A 339 20.92 16.97 -8.39
N ALA A 340 21.41 17.81 -9.27
CA ALA A 340 20.66 18.85 -9.96
C ALA A 340 21.07 19.00 -11.42
N GLY A 341 20.22 19.61 -12.25
CA GLY A 341 20.51 19.83 -13.68
C GLY A 341 21.49 20.98 -13.92
N SER A 342 21.57 21.95 -13.01
CA SER A 342 22.51 23.08 -13.09
C SER A 342 23.21 23.33 -11.76
N LYS A 343 24.26 24.15 -11.79
CA LYS A 343 24.98 24.49 -10.54
C LYS A 343 24.17 25.45 -9.67
N GLU A 344 23.44 26.37 -10.28
CA GLU A 344 22.55 27.32 -9.61
C GLU A 344 21.43 26.59 -8.87
N GLU A 345 20.83 25.59 -9.49
CA GLU A 345 19.83 24.71 -8.89
C GLU A 345 20.44 23.89 -7.73
N LEU A 346 21.64 23.33 -7.93
CA LEU A 346 22.38 22.62 -6.89
C LEU A 346 22.64 23.50 -5.65
N ASP A 347 23.00 24.75 -5.86
CA ASP A 347 23.25 25.71 -4.77
C ASP A 347 21.95 26.03 -4.03
N SER A 348 20.85 26.29 -4.73
CA SER A 348 19.52 26.54 -4.16
C SER A 348 19.00 25.33 -3.33
N ASP A 349 19.12 24.13 -3.88
CA ASP A 349 18.73 22.88 -3.20
C ASP A 349 19.58 22.65 -1.93
N THR A 350 20.89 22.96 -2.01
CA THR A 350 21.78 22.89 -0.84
C THR A 350 21.35 23.88 0.26
N GLU A 351 20.99 25.10 -0.08
CA GLU A 351 20.52 26.09 0.89
C GLU A 351 19.21 25.66 1.56
N THR A 352 18.30 25.06 0.79
CA THR A 352 17.05 24.49 1.29
C THR A 352 17.34 23.38 2.30
N LEU A 353 18.19 22.41 1.98
CA LEU A 353 18.59 21.33 2.87
C LEU A 353 19.27 21.85 4.15
N GLN A 354 20.15 22.85 4.02
CA GLN A 354 20.79 23.47 5.18
C GLN A 354 19.78 24.26 6.04
N SER A 355 18.78 24.86 5.43
CA SER A 355 17.71 25.55 6.15
C SER A 355 16.84 24.58 6.96
N ILE A 356 16.50 23.42 6.38
CA ILE A 356 15.79 22.34 7.07
C ILE A 356 16.60 21.85 8.28
N ALA A 357 17.90 21.58 8.11
CA ALA A 357 18.76 21.16 9.22
C ALA A 357 18.81 22.21 10.33
N ARG A 358 18.94 23.52 9.98
CA ARG A 358 18.93 24.63 10.96
C ARG A 358 17.61 24.75 11.72
N LYS A 359 16.46 24.47 11.07
CA LYS A 359 15.15 24.39 11.73
C LYS A 359 15.14 23.38 12.86
N HIS A 360 15.92 22.31 12.73
CA HIS A 360 16.10 21.27 13.74
C HIS A 360 17.34 21.49 14.63
N LEU A 361 17.88 22.69 14.63
CA LEU A 361 19.09 23.09 15.40
C LEU A 361 20.33 22.24 15.06
N CYS A 362 20.37 21.65 13.88
CA CYS A 362 21.47 20.85 13.35
C CYS A 362 22.23 21.62 12.26
N GLN A 363 23.50 21.28 12.05
CA GLN A 363 24.32 21.86 10.99
C GLN A 363 24.66 20.83 9.92
N LEU A 364 24.09 21.02 8.72
CA LEU A 364 24.49 20.26 7.53
C LEU A 364 25.58 21.03 6.78
N ALA A 365 26.77 20.43 6.64
CA ALA A 365 27.93 21.07 6.07
C ALA A 365 28.34 20.46 4.72
N LYS A 366 28.93 21.30 3.84
CA LYS A 366 29.52 20.86 2.57
C LYS A 366 30.89 20.21 2.84
N LEU A 367 31.18 19.11 2.14
CA LEU A 367 32.53 18.53 2.14
C LEU A 367 33.43 19.33 1.20
N SER A 368 34.57 19.80 1.70
CA SER A 368 35.59 20.51 0.91
C SER A 368 36.73 19.56 0.57
N PHE A 369 37.08 19.43 -0.73
CA PHE A 369 38.12 18.52 -1.26
C PHE A 369 37.92 17.02 -0.93
N GLN A 370 36.74 16.63 -0.47
CA GLN A 370 36.39 15.24 -0.07
C GLN A 370 35.10 14.77 -0.75
N GLN A 371 34.72 15.36 -1.88
CA GLN A 371 33.47 15.00 -2.57
C GLN A 371 33.45 13.55 -3.07
N GLN A 372 34.62 13.02 -3.51
CA GLN A 372 34.76 11.63 -3.92
C GLN A 372 34.57 10.66 -2.75
N ASP A 373 35.23 10.90 -1.62
CA ASP A 373 35.10 10.07 -0.42
C ASP A 373 33.68 10.17 0.16
N GLY A 374 33.09 11.37 0.08
CA GLY A 374 31.70 11.62 0.46
C GLY A 374 30.72 10.82 -0.39
N LEU A 375 30.88 10.85 -1.72
CA LEU A 375 30.02 10.10 -2.63
C LEU A 375 30.06 8.59 -2.32
N ILE A 376 31.24 8.01 -2.18
CA ILE A 376 31.38 6.59 -1.84
C ILE A 376 30.76 6.26 -0.48
N THR A 377 30.82 7.19 0.49
CA THR A 377 30.17 7.02 1.79
C THR A 377 28.65 7.11 1.70
N ALA A 378 28.11 7.99 0.86
CA ALA A 378 26.67 8.17 0.73
C ALA A 378 25.97 7.02 -0.05
N LEU A 379 26.73 6.24 -0.85
CA LEU A 379 26.17 5.13 -1.62
C LEU A 379 25.94 3.87 -0.74
N PRO A 380 24.95 2.98 -1.07
CA PRO A 380 24.65 1.76 -0.33
C PRO A 380 25.68 0.64 -0.58
N LEU A 381 26.97 1.00 -0.48
CA LEU A 381 28.10 0.08 -0.67
C LEU A 381 28.58 -0.54 0.64
N GLY A 382 28.25 0.07 1.79
CA GLY A 382 28.76 -0.35 3.09
C GLY A 382 30.19 0.13 3.37
N LEU A 383 30.63 1.18 2.67
CA LEU A 383 31.95 1.80 2.87
C LEU A 383 31.80 3.16 3.54
N ARG A 384 32.74 3.51 4.40
CA ARG A 384 32.82 4.82 5.07
C ARG A 384 34.22 5.42 4.87
N ARG A 385 34.31 6.48 4.11
CA ARG A 385 35.57 7.18 3.79
C ARG A 385 35.70 8.56 4.42
N ILE A 386 34.63 9.03 5.11
CA ILE A 386 34.63 10.32 5.81
C ILE A 386 34.86 10.08 7.30
N ASP A 387 35.62 10.98 7.95
CA ASP A 387 35.83 10.98 9.38
C ASP A 387 34.98 12.07 10.06
N ALA A 388 33.72 11.76 10.28
CA ALA A 388 32.76 12.65 10.95
C ALA A 388 31.93 11.85 11.97
N LEU A 389 32.58 10.92 12.69
CA LEU A 389 31.93 10.05 13.66
C LEU A 389 31.39 10.87 14.85
N ARG A 390 30.13 10.60 15.20
CA ARG A 390 29.48 11.10 16.41
C ARG A 390 29.08 9.91 17.29
N THR A 391 29.27 10.08 18.58
CA THR A 391 28.84 9.11 19.59
C THR A 391 27.40 9.40 19.94
N LEU A 392 26.51 8.43 19.76
CA LEU A 392 25.09 8.52 20.06
C LEU A 392 24.67 7.30 20.90
N THR A 393 23.64 7.47 21.73
CA THR A 393 22.91 6.35 22.34
C THR A 393 21.91 5.75 21.34
N THR A 394 21.39 4.57 21.61
CA THR A 394 20.35 3.96 20.80
C THR A 394 19.16 4.90 20.60
N GLU A 395 18.67 5.52 21.67
CA GLU A 395 17.54 6.43 21.64
C GLU A 395 17.81 7.66 20.77
N ALA A 396 19.00 8.28 20.94
CA ALA A 396 19.41 9.43 20.14
C ALA A 396 19.52 9.10 18.64
N LEU A 397 19.95 7.89 18.30
CA LEU A 397 20.02 7.44 16.92
C LEU A 397 18.65 7.02 16.38
N ALA A 398 17.78 6.46 17.22
CA ALA A 398 16.43 6.02 16.82
C ALA A 398 15.54 7.18 16.38
N VAL A 399 15.78 8.40 16.84
CA VAL A 399 15.10 9.61 16.34
C VAL A 399 15.33 9.85 14.84
N LEU A 400 16.42 9.33 14.28
CA LEU A 400 16.76 9.42 12.85
C LEU A 400 16.10 8.27 12.04
N MET A 401 14.95 7.75 12.48
CA MET A 401 14.25 6.65 11.81
C MET A 401 13.79 7.02 10.39
N PRO A 402 13.77 6.04 9.48
CA PRO A 402 13.48 6.29 8.05
C PRO A 402 12.00 6.15 7.68
N PHE A 403 11.08 6.00 8.64
CA PHE A 403 9.70 5.62 8.39
C PHE A 403 8.78 6.84 8.26
N LYS A 404 7.95 6.86 7.22
CA LYS A 404 6.97 7.93 6.93
C LYS A 404 5.56 7.39 6.76
N ALA A 405 5.31 6.69 5.65
CA ALA A 405 4.00 6.14 5.30
C ALA A 405 4.13 5.00 4.32
N GLN A 406 3.26 4.02 4.47
CA GLN A 406 3.15 2.92 3.50
C GLN A 406 2.65 3.42 2.15
N GLU A 407 3.02 2.70 1.10
CA GLU A 407 2.58 2.94 -0.27
C GLU A 407 1.82 1.71 -0.79
N ILE A 408 0.85 1.95 -1.65
CA ILE A 408 0.17 0.90 -2.42
C ILE A 408 0.50 1.15 -3.88
N ARG A 409 1.34 0.29 -4.46
CA ARG A 409 1.79 0.41 -5.84
C ARG A 409 1.98 -0.97 -6.47
N HIS A 410 0.90 -1.49 -7.03
CA HIS A 410 0.91 -2.71 -7.83
C HIS A 410 1.22 -2.37 -9.29
N ARG A 411 1.91 -3.26 -9.99
CA ARG A 411 2.42 -3.00 -11.35
C ARG A 411 1.33 -2.72 -12.39
N HIS A 412 0.17 -3.34 -12.23
CA HIS A 412 -1.00 -3.18 -13.10
C HIS A 412 -2.21 -2.73 -12.29
N GLY A 413 -1.94 -1.92 -11.26
CA GLY A 413 -2.96 -1.46 -10.34
C GLY A 413 -3.85 -0.38 -10.94
N ILE A 414 -5.11 -0.38 -10.53
CA ILE A 414 -6.10 0.67 -10.80
C ILE A 414 -5.75 1.89 -9.93
N TYR A 415 -5.91 3.07 -10.48
CA TYR A 415 -5.68 4.34 -9.77
C TYR A 415 -6.80 4.62 -8.77
N TYR A 416 -6.45 4.87 -7.50
CA TYR A 416 -7.41 5.20 -6.43
C TYR A 416 -7.19 6.60 -5.82
N GLY A 417 -6.34 7.43 -6.41
CA GLY A 417 -6.01 8.75 -5.90
C GLY A 417 -4.53 8.88 -5.58
N GLN A 418 -4.19 9.93 -4.82
CA GLN A 418 -2.85 10.18 -4.32
C GLN A 418 -2.80 9.94 -2.82
N ASN A 419 -1.75 9.33 -2.33
CA ASN A 419 -1.49 9.22 -0.89
C ASN A 419 -1.44 10.63 -0.27
N ALA A 420 -2.27 10.88 0.74
CA ALA A 420 -2.36 12.21 1.34
C ALA A 420 -1.05 12.68 1.99
N ILE A 421 -0.15 11.75 2.34
CA ILE A 421 1.12 12.01 3.02
C ILE A 421 2.28 12.15 2.04
N SER A 422 2.51 11.13 1.21
CA SER A 422 3.63 11.09 0.26
C SER A 422 3.34 11.81 -1.06
N LYS A 423 2.07 12.03 -1.39
CA LYS A 423 1.56 12.56 -2.67
C LYS A 423 1.77 11.62 -3.87
N ASN A 424 2.28 10.42 -3.65
CA ASN A 424 2.43 9.40 -4.69
C ASN A 424 1.07 8.85 -5.15
N LEU A 425 1.02 8.35 -6.37
CA LEU A 425 -0.18 7.67 -6.89
C LEU A 425 -0.42 6.38 -6.13
N ILE A 426 -1.66 6.13 -5.79
CA ILE A 426 -2.11 4.86 -5.22
C ILE A 426 -2.62 4.00 -6.38
N LEU A 427 -1.91 2.90 -6.63
CA LEU A 427 -2.21 1.93 -7.68
C LEU A 427 -2.44 0.58 -7.02
N ALA A 428 -3.68 0.09 -7.00
CA ALA A 428 -4.04 -1.17 -6.35
C ALA A 428 -4.63 -2.16 -7.34
N ASP A 429 -4.10 -3.37 -7.41
CA ASP A 429 -4.70 -4.49 -8.14
C ASP A 429 -5.39 -5.43 -7.15
N ARG A 430 -6.70 -5.46 -7.18
CA ARG A 430 -7.52 -6.31 -6.32
C ARG A 430 -7.39 -7.80 -6.67
N LYS A 431 -6.94 -8.13 -7.88
CA LYS A 431 -6.69 -9.51 -8.33
C LYS A 431 -5.46 -10.11 -7.67
N GLU A 432 -4.51 -9.29 -7.21
CA GLU A 432 -3.31 -9.73 -6.47
C GLU A 432 -3.62 -10.05 -4.99
N LEU A 433 -4.77 -9.59 -4.47
CA LEU A 433 -5.17 -9.85 -3.10
C LEU A 433 -5.60 -11.30 -2.88
N LEU A 434 -5.44 -11.79 -1.65
CA LEU A 434 -5.98 -13.11 -1.27
C LEU A 434 -7.50 -13.17 -1.43
N ASN A 435 -8.19 -12.04 -1.23
CA ASN A 435 -9.61 -11.88 -1.44
C ASN A 435 -9.88 -10.53 -2.12
N GLY A 436 -10.14 -10.54 -3.44
CA GLY A 436 -10.40 -9.34 -4.25
C GLY A 436 -11.74 -8.65 -3.94
N ASN A 437 -12.61 -9.25 -3.11
CA ASN A 437 -13.86 -8.61 -2.72
C ASN A 437 -13.63 -7.45 -1.75
N GLY A 438 -14.52 -6.45 -1.81
CA GLY A 438 -14.35 -5.26 -0.98
C GLY A 438 -15.63 -4.44 -0.80
N PHE A 439 -15.49 -3.32 -0.08
CA PHE A 439 -16.57 -2.38 0.17
C PHE A 439 -16.12 -0.95 -0.07
N ILE A 440 -17.09 -0.13 -0.51
CA ILE A 440 -16.99 1.33 -0.56
C ILE A 440 -18.00 1.89 0.44
N LEU A 441 -17.50 2.51 1.51
CA LEU A 441 -18.26 2.97 2.65
C LEU A 441 -18.24 4.50 2.71
N GLY A 442 -19.40 5.12 2.96
CA GLY A 442 -19.46 6.58 3.11
C GLY A 442 -20.87 7.10 3.22
N VAL A 443 -21.06 8.15 4.02
CA VAL A 443 -22.36 8.83 4.14
C VAL A 443 -22.84 9.41 2.81
N SER A 444 -24.12 9.73 2.72
CA SER A 444 -24.69 10.39 1.54
C SER A 444 -23.91 11.68 1.21
N GLY A 445 -23.59 11.87 -0.07
CA GLY A 445 -22.81 13.03 -0.55
C GLY A 445 -21.31 12.95 -0.33
N SER A 446 -20.77 11.87 0.28
CA SER A 446 -19.32 11.69 0.47
C SER A 446 -18.55 11.35 -0.81
N GLY A 447 -19.26 10.97 -1.90
CA GLY A 447 -18.65 10.56 -3.17
C GLY A 447 -18.54 9.06 -3.39
N LYS A 448 -19.30 8.25 -2.64
CA LYS A 448 -19.34 6.79 -2.74
C LYS A 448 -19.58 6.32 -4.19
N SER A 449 -20.68 6.73 -4.80
CA SER A 449 -21.04 6.36 -6.19
C SER A 449 -20.01 6.89 -7.20
N PHE A 450 -19.43 8.08 -6.97
CA PHE A 450 -18.39 8.64 -7.82
C PHE A 450 -17.10 7.77 -7.77
N ALA A 451 -16.69 7.33 -6.59
CA ALA A 451 -15.52 6.46 -6.42
C ALA A 451 -15.70 5.10 -7.13
N ALA A 452 -16.90 4.51 -7.02
CA ALA A 452 -17.23 3.28 -7.74
C ALA A 452 -17.22 3.49 -9.27
N LYS A 453 -17.84 4.58 -9.74
CA LYS A 453 -17.87 4.92 -11.17
C LYS A 453 -16.48 5.17 -11.75
N ARG A 454 -15.58 5.77 -10.98
CA ARG A 454 -14.18 5.94 -11.37
C ARG A 454 -13.46 4.61 -11.54
N GLU A 455 -13.61 3.69 -10.57
CA GLU A 455 -13.06 2.32 -10.66
C GLU A 455 -13.64 1.58 -11.89
N ILE A 456 -14.97 1.63 -12.07
CA ILE A 456 -15.67 1.06 -13.25
C ILE A 456 -15.10 1.62 -14.56
N THR A 457 -14.90 2.94 -14.63
CA THR A 457 -14.36 3.59 -15.82
C THR A 457 -12.97 3.05 -16.16
N GLU A 458 -12.08 3.00 -15.19
CA GLU A 458 -10.71 2.54 -15.42
C GLU A 458 -10.66 1.07 -15.83
N ILE A 459 -11.46 0.20 -15.18
CA ILE A 459 -11.59 -1.22 -15.56
C ILE A 459 -12.13 -1.35 -16.97
N ALA A 460 -13.13 -0.54 -17.33
CA ALA A 460 -13.72 -0.54 -18.67
C ALA A 460 -12.69 -0.15 -19.75
N LEU A 461 -11.83 0.82 -19.46
CA LEU A 461 -10.80 1.33 -20.37
C LEU A 461 -9.55 0.46 -20.43
N SER A 462 -9.12 -0.14 -19.27
CA SER A 462 -7.84 -0.86 -19.15
C SER A 462 -7.94 -2.37 -19.41
N THR A 463 -9.11 -2.99 -19.26
CA THR A 463 -9.27 -4.45 -19.30
C THR A 463 -10.37 -4.88 -20.28
N ASN A 464 -10.49 -6.20 -20.50
CA ASN A 464 -11.62 -6.83 -21.19
C ASN A 464 -12.54 -7.60 -20.25
N ASP A 465 -12.43 -7.38 -18.95
CA ASP A 465 -13.25 -8.00 -17.93
C ASP A 465 -14.72 -7.59 -18.06
N ASP A 466 -15.64 -8.42 -17.60
CA ASP A 466 -17.04 -8.05 -17.51
C ASP A 466 -17.29 -7.18 -16.28
N ILE A 467 -18.15 -6.19 -16.43
CA ILE A 467 -18.55 -5.27 -15.37
C ILE A 467 -20.07 -5.36 -15.23
N ILE A 468 -20.54 -5.73 -14.05
CA ILE A 468 -21.95 -5.88 -13.76
C ILE A 468 -22.33 -5.03 -12.56
N ILE A 469 -23.40 -4.25 -12.69
CA ILE A 469 -23.84 -3.30 -11.68
C ILE A 469 -25.28 -3.62 -11.30
N ILE A 470 -25.57 -3.73 -10.01
CA ILE A 470 -26.94 -3.77 -9.45
C ILE A 470 -27.23 -2.39 -8.87
N ASP A 471 -28.15 -1.67 -9.51
CA ASP A 471 -28.41 -0.24 -9.29
C ASP A 471 -29.87 0.00 -8.82
N PRO A 472 -30.12 0.08 -7.49
CA PRO A 472 -31.42 0.38 -6.94
C PRO A 472 -31.80 1.88 -6.98
N GLU A 473 -30.85 2.78 -7.29
CA GLU A 473 -31.04 4.24 -7.28
C GLU A 473 -31.03 4.86 -8.69
N ALA A 474 -30.76 4.07 -9.74
CA ALA A 474 -30.63 4.49 -11.15
C ALA A 474 -29.56 5.59 -11.37
N GLU A 475 -28.43 5.49 -10.68
CA GLU A 475 -27.34 6.47 -10.77
C GLU A 475 -26.34 6.17 -11.87
N TYR A 476 -26.21 4.90 -12.32
CA TYR A 476 -25.10 4.44 -13.18
C TYR A 476 -25.40 4.52 -14.68
N ARG A 477 -26.67 4.71 -15.10
CA ARG A 477 -27.10 4.76 -16.50
C ARG A 477 -26.21 5.64 -17.40
N PRO A 478 -25.95 6.93 -17.08
CA PRO A 478 -25.16 7.80 -17.97
C PRO A 478 -23.75 7.29 -18.22
N LEU A 479 -23.14 6.69 -17.20
CA LEU A 479 -21.80 6.12 -17.30
C LEU A 479 -21.81 4.86 -18.17
N VAL A 480 -22.75 3.94 -17.91
CA VAL A 480 -22.84 2.66 -18.62
C VAL A 480 -23.08 2.87 -20.11
N GLU A 481 -24.07 3.73 -20.48
CA GLU A 481 -24.35 4.11 -21.88
C GLU A 481 -23.15 4.82 -22.52
N GLY A 482 -22.45 5.70 -21.78
CA GLY A 482 -21.26 6.38 -22.26
C GLY A 482 -20.06 5.47 -22.51
N LEU A 483 -20.01 4.31 -21.85
CA LEU A 483 -18.98 3.29 -22.02
C LEU A 483 -19.41 2.14 -22.97
N ASP A 484 -20.41 2.37 -23.81
CA ASP A 484 -20.99 1.39 -24.74
C ASP A 484 -21.55 0.13 -24.03
N GLY A 485 -22.03 0.30 -22.81
CA GLY A 485 -22.68 -0.75 -22.02
C GLY A 485 -24.21 -0.76 -22.17
N GLU A 486 -24.86 -1.73 -21.55
CA GLU A 486 -26.29 -1.94 -21.60
C GLU A 486 -26.94 -1.74 -20.23
N VAL A 487 -28.13 -1.09 -20.21
CA VAL A 487 -28.94 -0.90 -19.00
C VAL A 487 -30.23 -1.66 -19.14
N ILE A 488 -30.45 -2.66 -18.27
CA ILE A 488 -31.68 -3.44 -18.21
C ILE A 488 -32.56 -2.88 -17.11
N GLU A 489 -33.67 -2.25 -17.49
CA GLU A 489 -34.67 -1.79 -16.53
C GLU A 489 -35.62 -2.92 -16.15
N ILE A 490 -35.72 -3.18 -14.85
CA ILE A 490 -36.59 -4.20 -14.27
C ILE A 490 -37.59 -3.50 -13.35
N SER A 491 -38.87 -3.62 -13.66
CA SER A 491 -39.98 -3.09 -12.86
C SER A 491 -41.18 -4.02 -12.91
N ALA A 492 -42.20 -3.77 -12.10
CA ALA A 492 -43.47 -4.51 -12.14
C ALA A 492 -44.17 -4.38 -13.48
N THR A 493 -43.92 -3.31 -14.24
CA THR A 493 -44.59 -2.99 -15.54
C THR A 493 -43.65 -3.05 -16.74
N SER A 494 -42.35 -3.30 -16.52
CA SER A 494 -41.38 -3.42 -17.60
C SER A 494 -41.66 -4.64 -18.48
N PRO A 495 -41.39 -4.56 -19.81
CA PRO A 495 -41.41 -5.72 -20.69
C PRO A 495 -40.22 -6.66 -20.44
N ASN A 496 -39.21 -6.22 -19.66
CA ASN A 496 -37.99 -6.98 -19.35
C ASN A 496 -38.23 -7.93 -18.18
N HIS A 497 -37.84 -9.19 -18.36
CA HIS A 497 -38.03 -10.24 -17.36
C HIS A 497 -36.73 -11.00 -17.16
N ILE A 498 -36.48 -11.39 -15.91
CA ILE A 498 -35.41 -12.33 -15.51
C ILE A 498 -36.06 -13.48 -14.77
N ASN A 499 -35.86 -14.70 -15.26
CA ASN A 499 -36.34 -15.90 -14.59
C ASN A 499 -35.55 -16.16 -13.31
N ALA A 500 -36.22 -16.13 -12.16
CA ALA A 500 -35.61 -16.43 -10.87
C ALA A 500 -35.00 -17.86 -10.79
N LEU A 501 -35.45 -18.77 -11.66
CA LEU A 501 -35.01 -20.15 -11.69
C LEU A 501 -33.97 -20.47 -12.78
N ASP A 502 -33.41 -19.49 -13.47
CA ASP A 502 -32.32 -19.74 -14.41
C ASP A 502 -31.12 -20.43 -13.71
N MET A 503 -30.55 -21.44 -14.36
CA MET A 503 -29.43 -22.20 -13.81
C MET A 503 -28.45 -22.60 -14.90
N GLU A 504 -27.18 -22.26 -14.73
CA GLU A 504 -26.08 -22.71 -15.59
C GLU A 504 -25.52 -24.08 -15.18
N SER A 505 -25.01 -24.83 -16.14
CA SER A 505 -24.27 -26.06 -15.84
C SER A 505 -23.04 -25.72 -14.98
N GLY A 506 -22.85 -26.42 -13.85
CA GLY A 506 -21.74 -26.13 -12.92
C GLY A 506 -22.06 -25.02 -11.89
N TYR A 507 -23.32 -24.71 -11.69
CA TYR A 507 -23.79 -23.79 -10.66
C TYR A 507 -23.28 -24.08 -9.24
N ASN A 508 -22.89 -25.32 -8.98
CA ASN A 508 -22.25 -25.73 -7.73
C ASN A 508 -21.05 -26.67 -8.02
N ASP A 509 -19.87 -26.19 -8.06
CA ASP A 509 -18.50 -26.77 -8.20
C ASP A 509 -18.36 -28.32 -8.04
N GLY A 510 -19.18 -29.12 -8.74
CA GLY A 510 -19.14 -30.59 -8.67
C GLY A 510 -20.12 -31.21 -7.65
N ASP A 511 -20.71 -30.41 -6.76
CA ASP A 511 -21.79 -30.80 -5.87
C ASP A 511 -23.17 -30.71 -6.58
N ASN A 512 -24.21 -31.24 -5.94
CA ASN A 512 -25.56 -31.14 -6.45
C ASN A 512 -25.98 -29.64 -6.57
N PRO A 513 -26.22 -29.11 -7.80
CA PRO A 513 -26.56 -27.70 -8.01
C PRO A 513 -27.90 -27.30 -7.36
N VAL A 514 -28.79 -28.28 -7.13
CA VAL A 514 -30.09 -28.05 -6.49
C VAL A 514 -29.94 -27.52 -5.06
N VAL A 515 -28.87 -27.89 -4.34
CA VAL A 515 -28.66 -27.44 -2.95
C VAL A 515 -28.54 -25.91 -2.87
N LEU A 516 -27.68 -25.33 -3.70
CA LEU A 516 -27.49 -23.87 -3.70
C LEU A 516 -28.75 -23.15 -4.24
N LYS A 517 -29.43 -23.75 -5.21
CA LYS A 517 -30.68 -23.21 -5.74
C LYS A 517 -31.83 -23.31 -4.73
N SER A 518 -31.82 -24.35 -3.91
CA SER A 518 -32.74 -24.49 -2.77
C SER A 518 -32.49 -23.38 -1.74
N GLU A 519 -31.23 -23.09 -1.40
CA GLU A 519 -30.88 -21.97 -0.51
C GLU A 519 -31.36 -20.64 -1.09
N PHE A 520 -31.23 -20.44 -2.39
CA PHE A 520 -31.74 -19.26 -3.07
C PHE A 520 -33.27 -19.19 -2.96
N LEU A 521 -34.01 -20.26 -3.27
CA LEU A 521 -35.47 -20.28 -3.20
C LEU A 521 -36.00 -20.14 -1.77
N LEU A 522 -35.29 -20.71 -0.77
CA LEU A 522 -35.57 -20.46 0.65
C LEU A 522 -35.44 -18.97 0.98
N SER A 523 -34.39 -18.32 0.51
CA SER A 523 -34.18 -16.87 0.69
C SER A 523 -35.28 -16.06 0.02
N LEU A 524 -35.67 -16.43 -1.19
CA LEU A 524 -36.72 -15.79 -1.94
C LEU A 524 -38.08 -15.93 -1.23
N CYS A 525 -38.49 -17.14 -0.83
CA CYS A 525 -39.72 -17.40 -0.11
C CYS A 525 -39.74 -16.68 1.24
N GLU A 526 -38.64 -16.63 1.98
CA GLU A 526 -38.57 -15.89 3.25
C GLU A 526 -38.81 -14.38 3.07
N GLN A 527 -38.30 -13.78 2.00
CA GLN A 527 -38.56 -12.39 1.70
C GLN A 527 -40.03 -12.13 1.33
N LEU A 528 -40.67 -13.05 0.62
CA LEU A 528 -42.06 -12.92 0.19
C LEU A 528 -43.07 -13.21 1.29
N VAL A 529 -42.82 -14.22 2.14
CA VAL A 529 -43.69 -14.62 3.28
C VAL A 529 -43.45 -13.71 4.49
N GLY A 530 -42.23 -13.23 4.68
CA GLY A 530 -41.78 -12.40 5.79
C GLY A 530 -40.69 -13.06 6.64
N ALA A 531 -39.80 -12.23 7.16
CA ALA A 531 -38.63 -12.67 7.91
C ALA A 531 -38.98 -13.56 9.10
N GLY A 532 -38.34 -14.74 9.19
CA GLY A 532 -38.49 -15.67 10.30
C GLY A 532 -39.83 -16.39 10.41
N LYS A 533 -40.71 -16.25 9.40
CA LYS A 533 -42.04 -16.88 9.40
C LYS A 533 -42.04 -18.29 8.80
N LEU A 534 -41.05 -18.69 8.05
CA LEU A 534 -40.95 -20.04 7.48
C LEU A 534 -40.63 -21.08 8.57
N SER A 535 -41.54 -22.00 8.81
CA SER A 535 -41.35 -23.14 9.70
C SER A 535 -40.41 -24.19 9.11
N ALA A 536 -39.89 -25.10 9.94
CA ALA A 536 -39.05 -26.22 9.47
C ALA A 536 -39.74 -27.11 8.43
N LYS A 537 -41.08 -27.26 8.52
CA LYS A 537 -41.88 -28.03 7.58
C LYS A 537 -41.94 -27.36 6.20
N GLU A 538 -42.23 -26.05 6.18
CA GLU A 538 -42.27 -25.27 4.93
C GLU A 538 -40.92 -25.26 4.22
N LYS A 539 -39.82 -25.14 4.99
CA LYS A 539 -38.44 -25.22 4.44
C LYS A 539 -38.17 -26.57 3.76
N SER A 540 -38.60 -27.67 4.37
CA SER A 540 -38.46 -29.02 3.79
C SER A 540 -39.31 -29.20 2.54
N ILE A 541 -40.49 -28.58 2.48
CA ILE A 541 -41.36 -28.60 1.32
C ILE A 541 -40.74 -27.80 0.16
N ILE A 542 -40.22 -26.60 0.44
CA ILE A 542 -39.54 -25.76 -0.56
C ILE A 542 -38.34 -26.50 -1.15
N ASP A 543 -37.50 -27.12 -0.33
CA ASP A 543 -36.36 -27.89 -0.80
C ASP A 543 -36.77 -29.06 -1.70
N ARG A 544 -37.80 -29.85 -1.29
CA ARG A 544 -38.34 -30.96 -2.07
C ARG A 544 -38.90 -30.48 -3.40
N CYS A 545 -39.70 -29.41 -3.44
CA CYS A 545 -40.27 -28.87 -4.64
C CYS A 545 -39.16 -28.33 -5.57
N THR A 546 -38.13 -27.69 -5.03
CA THR A 546 -36.94 -27.26 -5.80
C THR A 546 -36.31 -28.45 -6.53
N ALA A 547 -36.05 -29.55 -5.82
CA ALA A 547 -35.52 -30.75 -6.45
C ALA A 547 -36.45 -31.36 -7.51
N GLN A 548 -37.78 -31.26 -7.32
CA GLN A 548 -38.76 -31.77 -8.26
C GLN A 548 -38.76 -30.97 -9.58
N VAL A 549 -38.77 -29.66 -9.55
CA VAL A 549 -38.86 -28.78 -10.75
C VAL A 549 -37.58 -28.85 -11.60
N TYR A 550 -36.43 -29.04 -11.00
CA TYR A 550 -35.18 -29.14 -11.73
C TYR A 550 -34.82 -30.54 -12.24
N ARG A 551 -35.55 -31.58 -11.84
CA ARG A 551 -35.25 -33.00 -12.12
C ARG A 551 -35.06 -33.29 -13.61
N GLU A 552 -36.01 -32.85 -14.46
CA GLU A 552 -35.93 -33.06 -15.91
C GLU A 552 -34.85 -32.24 -16.56
N PHE A 553 -34.73 -30.98 -16.21
CA PHE A 553 -33.73 -30.08 -16.75
C PHE A 553 -32.30 -30.58 -16.50
N ILE A 554 -32.01 -31.08 -15.28
CA ILE A 554 -30.70 -31.63 -14.93
C ILE A 554 -30.47 -32.98 -15.63
N ARG A 555 -31.51 -33.86 -15.71
CA ARG A 555 -31.44 -35.14 -16.40
C ARG A 555 -31.09 -34.96 -17.89
N ASN A 556 -31.58 -33.88 -18.51
CA ASN A 556 -31.31 -33.56 -19.90
C ASN A 556 -29.98 -32.83 -20.10
N GLY A 557 -29.11 -32.78 -19.10
CA GLY A 557 -27.78 -32.14 -19.19
C GLY A 557 -27.86 -30.60 -19.28
N TYR A 558 -28.84 -30.01 -18.63
CA TYR A 558 -29.12 -28.55 -18.65
C TYR A 558 -29.55 -28.03 -20.05
N LEU A 559 -30.13 -28.91 -20.85
CA LEU A 559 -30.69 -28.60 -22.15
C LEU A 559 -32.22 -28.63 -22.09
N GLY A 560 -32.88 -27.66 -22.76
CA GLY A 560 -34.34 -27.60 -22.81
C GLY A 560 -34.89 -26.41 -22.05
N VAL A 561 -36.15 -26.53 -21.65
CA VAL A 561 -36.88 -25.41 -20.99
C VAL A 561 -36.47 -25.37 -19.52
N VAL A 562 -35.97 -24.22 -19.08
CA VAL A 562 -35.66 -23.96 -17.68
C VAL A 562 -36.97 -23.79 -16.90
N PRO A 563 -37.12 -24.36 -15.68
CA PRO A 563 -38.32 -24.13 -14.87
C PRO A 563 -38.45 -22.65 -14.49
N THR A 564 -39.70 -22.25 -14.22
CA THR A 564 -40.07 -20.88 -13.77
C THR A 564 -40.66 -20.91 -12.36
N LEU A 565 -40.85 -19.74 -11.75
CA LEU A 565 -41.58 -19.64 -10.47
C LEU A 565 -43.03 -20.16 -10.58
N GLN A 566 -43.64 -20.10 -11.78
CA GLN A 566 -44.94 -20.71 -12.00
C GLN A 566 -44.89 -22.23 -11.88
N ASP A 567 -43.88 -22.87 -12.46
CA ASP A 567 -43.67 -24.33 -12.30
C ASP A 567 -43.42 -24.73 -10.84
N PHE A 568 -42.66 -23.91 -10.11
CA PHE A 568 -42.45 -24.10 -8.68
C PHE A 568 -43.77 -23.92 -7.86
N HIS A 569 -44.57 -22.94 -8.19
CA HIS A 569 -45.89 -22.72 -7.58
C HIS A 569 -46.82 -23.93 -7.81
N VAL A 570 -46.87 -24.44 -9.04
CA VAL A 570 -47.66 -25.65 -9.35
C VAL A 570 -47.13 -26.86 -8.55
N ALA A 571 -45.82 -27.03 -8.45
CA ALA A 571 -45.19 -28.11 -7.65
C ALA A 571 -45.57 -28.01 -6.16
N LEU A 572 -45.72 -26.80 -5.62
CA LEU A 572 -46.19 -26.58 -4.23
C LEU A 572 -47.66 -26.97 -4.05
N LEU A 573 -48.53 -26.61 -5.02
CA LEU A 573 -49.95 -26.95 -4.99
C LEU A 573 -50.20 -28.46 -5.11
N GLU A 574 -49.32 -29.22 -5.75
CA GLU A 574 -49.39 -30.68 -5.86
C GLU A 574 -49.00 -31.42 -4.59
N GLN A 575 -48.39 -30.73 -3.57
CA GLN A 575 -48.00 -31.36 -2.33
C GLN A 575 -49.24 -31.65 -1.45
N PRO A 576 -49.27 -32.76 -0.72
CA PRO A 576 -50.41 -33.14 0.12
C PRO A 576 -50.50 -32.34 1.44
N GLU A 577 -49.42 -31.71 1.88
CA GLU A 577 -49.33 -31.00 3.16
C GLU A 577 -50.06 -29.62 3.09
N PRO A 578 -50.84 -29.25 4.10
CA PRO A 578 -51.50 -27.93 4.14
C PRO A 578 -50.49 -26.76 4.15
N GLU A 579 -49.33 -26.94 4.79
CA GLU A 579 -48.26 -25.96 4.82
C GLU A 579 -47.72 -25.60 3.42
N ALA A 580 -47.78 -26.55 2.48
CA ALA A 580 -47.43 -26.26 1.08
C ALA A 580 -48.39 -25.30 0.42
N ARG A 581 -49.70 -25.42 0.72
CA ARG A 581 -50.73 -24.47 0.23
C ARG A 581 -50.59 -23.07 0.81
N ASP A 582 -50.16 -22.99 2.09
CA ASP A 582 -49.90 -21.70 2.74
C ASP A 582 -48.73 -20.97 2.03
N VAL A 583 -47.67 -21.69 1.72
CA VAL A 583 -46.53 -21.12 0.95
C VAL A 583 -46.97 -20.76 -0.49
N ALA A 584 -47.73 -21.65 -1.16
CA ALA A 584 -48.23 -21.36 -2.50
C ALA A 584 -49.10 -20.11 -2.54
N LEU A 585 -50.05 -19.97 -1.57
CA LEU A 585 -50.91 -18.79 -1.45
C LEU A 585 -50.09 -17.51 -1.20
N ALA A 586 -49.03 -17.58 -0.40
CA ALA A 586 -48.17 -16.43 -0.18
C ALA A 586 -47.38 -16.04 -1.44
N LEU A 587 -47.08 -16.99 -2.32
CA LEU A 587 -46.38 -16.74 -3.59
C LEU A 587 -47.31 -16.36 -4.76
N GLU A 588 -48.65 -16.53 -4.64
CA GLU A 588 -49.61 -16.33 -5.73
C GLU A 588 -49.53 -14.93 -6.34
N LEU A 589 -49.33 -13.88 -5.50
CA LEU A 589 -49.15 -12.50 -5.97
C LEU A 589 -47.96 -12.34 -6.91
N PHE A 590 -46.90 -13.14 -6.71
CA PHE A 590 -45.64 -13.07 -7.43
C PHE A 590 -45.52 -14.08 -8.58
N THR A 591 -46.46 -14.99 -8.69
CA THR A 591 -46.49 -16.03 -9.74
C THR A 591 -47.64 -15.78 -10.74
N GLU A 592 -48.86 -15.65 -10.25
CA GLU A 592 -50.09 -15.45 -11.05
C GLU A 592 -50.61 -14.00 -10.97
N GLY A 593 -50.26 -13.27 -9.90
CA GLY A 593 -50.75 -11.93 -9.62
C GLY A 593 -50.00 -10.83 -10.38
N SER A 594 -50.22 -9.59 -9.92
CA SER A 594 -49.73 -8.37 -10.60
C SER A 594 -48.21 -8.13 -10.45
N LEU A 595 -47.50 -8.87 -9.57
CA LEU A 595 -46.08 -8.72 -9.32
C LEU A 595 -45.23 -9.89 -9.88
N ASN A 596 -45.66 -10.45 -11.01
CA ASN A 596 -45.10 -11.69 -11.60
C ASN A 596 -43.86 -11.49 -12.49
N THR A 597 -43.15 -10.37 -12.33
CA THR A 597 -42.02 -9.98 -13.17
C THR A 597 -40.92 -11.06 -13.20
N PHE A 598 -40.69 -11.77 -12.10
CA PHE A 598 -39.66 -12.80 -11.95
C PHE A 598 -40.16 -14.24 -12.18
N ALA A 599 -41.45 -14.40 -12.56
CA ALA A 599 -42.05 -15.70 -12.84
C ALA A 599 -42.05 -16.06 -14.33
N LYS A 600 -41.56 -15.18 -15.20
CA LYS A 600 -41.48 -15.35 -16.64
C LYS A 600 -40.09 -15.73 -17.11
N TYR A 601 -39.99 -16.31 -18.30
CA TYR A 601 -38.69 -16.60 -18.92
C TYR A 601 -37.87 -15.32 -19.14
N THR A 602 -36.55 -15.43 -18.96
CA THR A 602 -35.62 -14.35 -19.27
C THR A 602 -35.71 -13.97 -20.75
N ASN A 603 -36.00 -12.72 -21.03
CA ASN A 603 -36.14 -12.18 -22.37
C ASN A 603 -35.17 -11.05 -22.71
N VAL A 604 -34.24 -10.76 -21.83
CA VAL A 604 -33.18 -9.74 -21.97
C VAL A 604 -31.84 -10.36 -22.33
N ASP A 605 -31.06 -9.65 -23.15
CA ASP A 605 -29.67 -10.10 -23.42
C ASP A 605 -28.78 -9.70 -22.28
N THR A 606 -28.28 -10.68 -21.55
CA THR A 606 -27.35 -10.50 -20.42
C THR A 606 -25.91 -10.66 -20.85
N ASN A 607 -25.57 -10.61 -22.16
CA ASN A 607 -24.22 -10.88 -22.66
C ASN A 607 -23.33 -9.64 -22.82
N SER A 608 -23.89 -8.43 -22.67
CA SER A 608 -23.10 -7.21 -22.74
C SER A 608 -21.93 -7.23 -21.73
N ARG A 609 -20.77 -6.71 -22.14
CA ARG A 609 -19.58 -6.64 -21.30
C ARG A 609 -19.77 -5.73 -20.08
N ILE A 610 -20.43 -4.61 -20.27
CA ILE A 610 -20.79 -3.67 -19.21
C ILE A 610 -22.30 -3.70 -19.11
N LEU A 611 -22.81 -4.18 -17.98
CA LEU A 611 -24.22 -4.42 -17.77
C LEU A 611 -24.67 -3.77 -16.46
N CYS A 612 -25.75 -2.98 -16.53
CA CYS A 612 -26.39 -2.40 -15.36
C CYS A 612 -27.83 -2.88 -15.24
N TYR A 613 -28.18 -3.44 -14.11
CA TYR A 613 -29.56 -3.75 -13.75
C TYR A 613 -30.14 -2.58 -12.96
N ASP A 614 -30.96 -1.76 -13.64
CA ASP A 614 -31.75 -0.69 -13.03
C ASP A 614 -33.03 -1.31 -12.41
N ILE A 615 -33.04 -1.38 -11.08
CA ILE A 615 -34.12 -2.01 -10.31
C ILE A 615 -34.90 -1.00 -9.45
N ARG A 616 -34.72 0.31 -9.67
CA ARG A 616 -35.34 1.39 -8.88
C ARG A 616 -36.86 1.31 -8.86
N ASP A 617 -37.48 1.02 -10.01
CA ASP A 617 -38.92 1.08 -10.17
C ASP A 617 -39.64 -0.23 -9.75
N LEU A 618 -38.95 -1.15 -9.09
CA LEU A 618 -39.55 -2.35 -8.46
C LEU A 618 -40.44 -2.01 -7.25
N GLY A 619 -40.26 -0.82 -6.67
CA GLY A 619 -40.94 -0.43 -5.43
C GLY A 619 -40.40 -1.15 -4.19
N LYS A 620 -40.73 -0.63 -3.03
CA LYS A 620 -40.12 -1.08 -1.73
C LYS A 620 -40.36 -2.56 -1.42
N GLN A 621 -41.43 -3.17 -1.87
CA GLN A 621 -41.74 -4.58 -1.59
C GLN A 621 -40.94 -5.55 -2.46
N LEU A 622 -40.75 -5.22 -3.76
CA LEU A 622 -40.02 -6.09 -4.67
C LEU A 622 -38.52 -5.81 -4.73
N LEU A 623 -38.05 -4.66 -4.25
CA LEU A 623 -36.65 -4.27 -4.37
C LEU A 623 -35.68 -5.30 -3.75
N PRO A 624 -35.86 -5.80 -2.52
CA PRO A 624 -35.00 -6.83 -1.97
C PRO A 624 -35.06 -8.15 -2.73
N VAL A 625 -36.26 -8.51 -3.23
CA VAL A 625 -36.45 -9.71 -4.07
C VAL A 625 -35.73 -9.54 -5.40
N GLY A 626 -35.88 -8.38 -6.03
CA GLY A 626 -35.21 -8.05 -7.29
C GLY A 626 -33.68 -8.10 -7.16
N MET A 627 -33.13 -7.53 -6.08
CA MET A 627 -31.71 -7.63 -5.80
C MET A 627 -31.24 -9.09 -5.69
N LEU A 628 -32.01 -9.95 -5.01
CA LEU A 628 -31.68 -11.35 -4.85
C LEU A 628 -31.73 -12.12 -6.18
N VAL A 629 -32.77 -11.91 -6.99
CA VAL A 629 -32.92 -12.56 -8.31
C VAL A 629 -31.83 -12.10 -9.28
N VAL A 630 -31.55 -10.81 -9.32
CA VAL A 630 -30.48 -10.24 -10.15
C VAL A 630 -29.12 -10.79 -9.70
N LEU A 631 -28.87 -10.88 -8.38
CA LEU A 631 -27.62 -11.45 -7.83
C LEU A 631 -27.43 -12.91 -8.27
N ASP A 632 -28.49 -13.72 -8.26
CA ASP A 632 -28.44 -15.11 -8.75
C ASP A 632 -28.16 -15.17 -10.26
N SER A 633 -28.80 -14.30 -11.07
CA SER A 633 -28.53 -14.17 -12.51
C SER A 633 -27.07 -13.78 -12.78
N VAL A 634 -26.55 -12.82 -12.02
CA VAL A 634 -25.13 -12.41 -12.09
C VAL A 634 -24.20 -13.57 -11.73
N PHE A 635 -24.55 -14.37 -10.74
CA PHE A 635 -23.76 -15.52 -10.38
C PHE A 635 -23.70 -16.58 -11.50
N ASN A 636 -24.80 -16.82 -12.19
CA ASN A 636 -24.82 -17.63 -13.41
C ASN A 636 -23.84 -17.07 -14.48
N ARG A 637 -23.78 -15.75 -14.64
CA ARG A 637 -22.84 -15.10 -15.57
C ARG A 637 -21.39 -15.29 -15.14
N ILE A 638 -21.08 -15.13 -13.84
CA ILE A 638 -19.74 -15.37 -13.27
C ILE A 638 -19.26 -16.80 -13.55
N ILE A 639 -20.14 -17.81 -13.40
CA ILE A 639 -19.82 -19.21 -13.70
C ILE A 639 -19.48 -19.39 -15.17
N ARG A 640 -20.25 -18.77 -16.06
CA ARG A 640 -20.00 -18.80 -17.51
C ARG A 640 -18.67 -18.15 -17.85
N ASN A 641 -18.38 -16.98 -17.29
CA ASN A 641 -17.12 -16.27 -17.49
C ASN A 641 -15.89 -17.06 -17.02
N ARG A 642 -16.00 -17.73 -15.86
CA ARG A 642 -14.96 -18.66 -15.40
C ARG A 642 -14.61 -19.71 -16.42
N LYS A 643 -15.61 -20.34 -17.07
CA LYS A 643 -15.38 -21.33 -18.13
C LYS A 643 -14.65 -20.74 -19.34
N LEU A 644 -14.85 -19.45 -19.61
CA LEU A 644 -14.21 -18.70 -20.69
C LEU A 644 -12.85 -18.12 -20.28
N GLY A 645 -12.42 -18.29 -19.04
CA GLY A 645 -11.19 -17.65 -18.50
C GLY A 645 -11.28 -16.14 -18.36
N LYS A 646 -12.49 -15.58 -18.22
CA LYS A 646 -12.77 -14.15 -18.14
C LYS A 646 -13.10 -13.74 -16.71
N ASN A 647 -12.53 -12.63 -16.23
CA ASN A 647 -12.85 -12.08 -14.91
C ASN A 647 -14.15 -11.26 -14.93
N THR A 648 -14.77 -11.11 -13.76
CA THR A 648 -16.01 -10.35 -13.60
C THR A 648 -15.91 -9.41 -12.39
N TRP A 649 -16.28 -8.14 -12.60
CA TRP A 649 -16.41 -7.15 -11.55
C TRP A 649 -17.89 -6.92 -11.26
N LEU A 650 -18.29 -7.13 -10.01
CA LEU A 650 -19.66 -6.96 -9.56
C LEU A 650 -19.76 -5.82 -8.57
N TYR A 651 -20.62 -4.84 -8.87
CA TYR A 651 -20.96 -3.73 -7.98
C TYR A 651 -22.40 -3.87 -7.50
N ILE A 652 -22.58 -3.88 -6.18
CA ILE A 652 -23.91 -3.96 -5.55
C ILE A 652 -24.11 -2.67 -4.76
N ASP A 653 -24.90 -1.74 -5.30
CA ASP A 653 -25.25 -0.53 -4.55
C ASP A 653 -26.32 -0.84 -3.51
N GLU A 654 -26.28 -0.12 -2.39
CA GLU A 654 -27.13 -0.32 -1.22
C GLU A 654 -27.17 -1.79 -0.75
N ILE A 655 -25.99 -2.44 -0.70
CA ILE A 655 -25.85 -3.86 -0.37
C ILE A 655 -26.49 -4.25 0.98
N TYR A 656 -26.66 -3.28 1.92
CA TYR A 656 -27.25 -3.52 3.23
C TYR A 656 -28.68 -4.09 3.14
N LEU A 657 -29.41 -3.83 2.05
CA LEU A 657 -30.74 -4.36 1.81
C LEU A 657 -30.78 -5.91 1.81
N LEU A 658 -29.71 -6.55 1.36
CA LEU A 658 -29.59 -8.01 1.35
C LEU A 658 -29.31 -8.60 2.75
N PHE A 659 -28.89 -7.78 3.72
CA PHE A 659 -28.63 -8.23 5.09
C PHE A 659 -29.81 -8.10 6.05
N GLN A 660 -30.94 -7.55 5.59
CA GLN A 660 -32.16 -7.42 6.40
C GLN A 660 -32.81 -8.78 6.69
N HIS A 661 -32.51 -9.81 5.91
CA HIS A 661 -33.02 -11.16 6.05
C HIS A 661 -31.86 -12.18 6.18
N GLU A 662 -31.95 -13.09 7.15
CA GLU A 662 -30.86 -14.03 7.48
C GLU A 662 -30.49 -14.94 6.30
N TYR A 663 -31.49 -15.47 5.58
CA TYR A 663 -31.21 -16.34 4.43
C TYR A 663 -30.56 -15.59 3.27
N SER A 664 -31.00 -14.38 2.97
CA SER A 664 -30.39 -13.55 1.93
C SER A 664 -28.94 -13.19 2.29
N ALA A 665 -28.70 -12.86 3.57
CA ALA A 665 -27.35 -12.61 4.06
C ALA A 665 -26.44 -13.84 3.91
N ASN A 666 -26.96 -15.03 4.25
CA ASN A 666 -26.21 -16.29 4.14
C ASN A 666 -26.00 -16.70 2.66
N PHE A 667 -26.98 -16.49 1.79
CA PHE A 667 -26.85 -16.72 0.36
C PHE A 667 -25.78 -15.82 -0.23
N LEU A 668 -25.83 -14.50 0.03
CA LEU A 668 -24.82 -13.55 -0.40
C LEU A 668 -23.42 -13.93 0.12
N PHE A 669 -23.31 -14.33 1.39
CA PHE A 669 -22.04 -14.74 1.99
C PHE A 669 -21.44 -15.96 1.31
N THR A 670 -22.29 -16.95 0.96
CA THR A 670 -21.88 -18.14 0.24
C THR A 670 -21.35 -17.77 -1.15
N LEU A 671 -22.06 -16.90 -1.87
CA LEU A 671 -21.63 -16.39 -3.17
C LEU A 671 -20.33 -15.57 -3.06
N TRP A 672 -20.24 -14.68 -2.07
CA TRP A 672 -19.07 -13.83 -1.83
C TRP A 672 -17.78 -14.64 -1.63
N LYS A 673 -17.87 -15.74 -0.88
CA LYS A 673 -16.73 -16.67 -0.73
C LYS A 673 -16.36 -17.38 -2.03
N ARG A 674 -17.36 -17.69 -2.87
CA ARG A 674 -17.14 -18.39 -4.13
C ARG A 674 -16.59 -17.49 -5.23
N MET A 675 -16.93 -16.21 -5.23
CA MET A 675 -16.47 -15.22 -6.24
C MET A 675 -14.96 -15.29 -6.44
N ARG A 676 -14.18 -15.40 -5.36
CA ARG A 676 -12.72 -15.56 -5.42
C ARG A 676 -12.29 -16.76 -6.31
N LYS A 677 -12.94 -17.91 -6.15
CA LYS A 677 -12.61 -19.11 -6.94
C LYS A 677 -12.99 -18.97 -8.41
N TYR A 678 -13.90 -18.04 -8.71
CA TYR A 678 -14.45 -17.87 -10.05
C TYR A 678 -13.85 -16.68 -10.79
N GLY A 679 -12.78 -16.07 -10.27
CA GLY A 679 -12.17 -14.90 -10.88
C GLY A 679 -13.07 -13.67 -10.86
N ALA A 680 -13.91 -13.54 -9.84
CA ALA A 680 -14.79 -12.39 -9.68
C ALA A 680 -14.38 -11.53 -8.48
N CYS A 681 -14.51 -10.21 -8.62
CA CYS A 681 -14.32 -9.21 -7.58
C CYS A 681 -15.67 -8.55 -7.27
N GLY A 682 -16.23 -8.85 -6.10
CA GLY A 682 -17.46 -8.22 -5.61
C GLY A 682 -17.17 -6.93 -4.85
N THR A 683 -17.95 -5.89 -5.08
CA THR A 683 -17.89 -4.60 -4.38
C THR A 683 -19.26 -4.24 -3.82
N GLY A 684 -19.39 -4.20 -2.51
CA GLY A 684 -20.58 -3.71 -1.83
C GLY A 684 -20.48 -2.22 -1.53
N LEU A 685 -21.49 -1.46 -1.91
CA LEU A 685 -21.58 -0.04 -1.56
C LEU A 685 -22.67 0.15 -0.50
N THR A 686 -22.41 0.99 0.49
CA THR A 686 -23.42 1.37 1.48
C THR A 686 -23.12 2.74 2.07
N GLN A 687 -24.18 3.49 2.34
CA GLN A 687 -24.13 4.74 3.10
C GLN A 687 -24.42 4.52 4.59
N ASN A 688 -24.87 3.36 4.96
CA ASN A 688 -25.37 3.03 6.29
C ASN A 688 -24.53 1.88 6.88
N VAL A 689 -23.39 2.24 7.47
CA VAL A 689 -22.47 1.25 8.02
C VAL A 689 -23.05 0.61 9.29
N ASP A 690 -23.79 1.37 10.10
CA ASP A 690 -24.40 0.85 11.32
C ASP A 690 -25.41 -0.27 11.01
N ASP A 691 -26.32 -0.06 10.03
CA ASP A 691 -27.25 -1.10 9.58
C ASP A 691 -26.53 -2.35 9.06
N LEU A 692 -25.43 -2.15 8.31
CA LEU A 692 -24.60 -3.25 7.83
C LEU A 692 -24.01 -4.04 9.01
N LEU A 693 -23.51 -3.34 10.05
CA LEU A 693 -22.83 -3.95 11.20
C LEU A 693 -23.80 -4.61 12.21
N GLN A 694 -25.10 -4.42 12.08
CA GLN A 694 -26.10 -5.17 12.88
C GLN A 694 -26.14 -6.64 12.48
N SER A 695 -25.84 -6.97 11.21
CA SER A 695 -25.73 -8.34 10.75
C SER A 695 -24.38 -8.96 11.11
N HIS A 696 -24.38 -10.09 11.81
CA HIS A 696 -23.15 -10.86 12.09
C HIS A 696 -22.45 -11.31 10.80
N THR A 697 -23.23 -11.72 9.80
CA THR A 697 -22.73 -12.14 8.49
C THR A 697 -22.03 -10.98 7.77
N ALA A 698 -22.63 -9.79 7.77
CA ALA A 698 -22.03 -8.59 7.18
C ALA A 698 -20.75 -8.16 7.90
N ARG A 699 -20.73 -8.18 9.23
CA ARG A 699 -19.49 -7.94 10.02
C ARG A 699 -18.37 -8.88 9.60
N THR A 700 -18.69 -10.17 9.45
CA THR A 700 -17.72 -11.19 9.04
C THR A 700 -17.21 -10.91 7.62
N MET A 701 -18.08 -10.53 6.69
CA MET A 701 -17.70 -10.16 5.33
C MET A 701 -16.78 -8.94 5.31
N LEU A 702 -17.13 -7.91 6.05
CA LEU A 702 -16.34 -6.67 6.12
C LEU A 702 -14.97 -6.91 6.75
N ALA A 703 -14.91 -7.64 7.88
CA ALA A 703 -13.66 -7.95 8.57
C ALA A 703 -12.69 -8.79 7.71
N ASN A 704 -13.22 -9.69 6.88
CA ASN A 704 -12.44 -10.56 5.98
C ASN A 704 -12.17 -9.91 4.61
N SER A 705 -12.65 -8.70 4.36
CA SER A 705 -12.40 -7.99 3.10
C SER A 705 -11.02 -7.34 3.13
N GLU A 706 -10.24 -7.61 2.10
CA GLU A 706 -8.90 -7.02 1.96
C GLU A 706 -8.91 -5.68 1.23
N PHE A 707 -10.02 -5.33 0.58
CA PHE A 707 -10.19 -4.03 -0.07
C PHE A 707 -11.32 -3.25 0.57
N LEU A 708 -11.01 -2.09 1.17
CA LEU A 708 -12.01 -1.19 1.76
C LEU A 708 -11.66 0.26 1.41
N LEU A 709 -12.59 0.93 0.74
CA LEU A 709 -12.49 2.36 0.47
C LEU A 709 -13.46 3.09 1.39
N MET A 710 -12.92 3.81 2.36
CA MET A 710 -13.67 4.50 3.40
C MET A 710 -13.61 6.00 3.15
N LEU A 711 -14.75 6.58 2.80
CA LEU A 711 -14.95 8.02 2.64
C LEU A 711 -15.45 8.61 3.96
N ASN A 712 -15.97 9.86 3.92
CA ASN A 712 -16.50 10.49 5.11
C ASN A 712 -17.58 9.64 5.79
N GLN A 713 -17.47 9.44 7.12
CA GLN A 713 -18.35 8.59 7.91
C GLN A 713 -19.10 9.38 9.00
N ALA A 714 -20.27 8.90 9.39
CA ALA A 714 -20.97 9.40 10.55
C ALA A 714 -20.17 9.12 11.84
N SER A 715 -20.43 9.88 12.91
CA SER A 715 -19.67 9.77 14.15
C SER A 715 -19.81 8.39 14.84
N THR A 716 -20.99 7.79 14.77
CA THR A 716 -21.26 6.44 15.29
C THR A 716 -20.50 5.38 14.52
N ASP A 717 -20.58 5.42 13.19
CA ASP A 717 -19.98 4.45 12.27
C ASP A 717 -18.45 4.41 12.37
N ARG A 718 -17.82 5.57 12.58
CA ARG A 718 -16.35 5.68 12.77
C ARG A 718 -15.84 4.86 13.94
N ILE A 719 -16.55 4.89 15.08
CA ILE A 719 -16.16 4.17 16.29
C ILE A 719 -16.21 2.66 16.06
N GLU A 720 -17.26 2.18 15.42
CA GLU A 720 -17.42 0.75 15.11
C GLU A 720 -16.41 0.29 14.07
N LEU A 721 -16.17 1.08 13.00
CA LEU A 721 -15.14 0.79 12.01
C LEU A 721 -13.73 0.79 12.60
N ALA A 722 -13.43 1.74 13.50
CA ALA A 722 -12.15 1.79 14.19
C ALA A 722 -11.87 0.52 14.99
N ARG A 723 -12.87 0.03 15.73
CA ARG A 723 -12.76 -1.23 16.48
C ARG A 723 -12.61 -2.45 15.59
N LEU A 724 -13.40 -2.52 14.52
CA LEU A 724 -13.41 -3.67 13.62
C LEU A 724 -12.12 -3.80 12.80
N LEU A 725 -11.57 -2.68 12.35
CA LEU A 725 -10.44 -2.61 11.44
C LEU A 725 -9.13 -2.19 12.12
N ASN A 726 -9.15 -1.92 13.41
CA ASN A 726 -8.01 -1.44 14.20
C ASN A 726 -7.41 -0.14 13.61
N ILE A 727 -8.27 0.84 13.34
CA ILE A 727 -7.89 2.15 12.77
C ILE A 727 -7.56 3.11 13.92
N SER A 728 -6.42 3.80 13.83
CA SER A 728 -6.00 4.79 14.82
C SER A 728 -6.82 6.09 14.76
N ASP A 729 -6.85 6.87 15.84
CA ASP A 729 -7.54 8.17 15.90
C ASP A 729 -7.01 9.16 14.84
N ASN A 730 -5.70 9.14 14.57
CA ASN A 730 -5.11 9.96 13.52
C ASN A 730 -5.60 9.54 12.12
N GLN A 731 -5.72 8.24 11.87
CA GLN A 731 -6.31 7.73 10.62
C GLN A 731 -7.79 8.10 10.52
N LEU A 732 -8.54 8.03 11.62
CA LEU A 732 -9.96 8.42 11.66
C LEU A 732 -10.18 9.88 11.23
N SER A 733 -9.22 10.77 11.43
CA SER A 733 -9.32 12.16 10.99
C SER A 733 -9.51 12.31 9.47
N TYR A 734 -9.04 11.34 8.68
CA TYR A 734 -9.19 11.32 7.22
C TYR A 734 -10.56 10.86 6.71
N ILE A 735 -11.43 10.38 7.61
CA ILE A 735 -12.82 10.02 7.31
C ILE A 735 -13.82 10.77 8.21
N SER A 736 -13.39 11.88 8.81
CA SER A 736 -14.11 12.65 9.82
C SER A 736 -14.32 14.09 9.38
N GLY A 737 -15.50 14.41 8.82
CA GLY A 737 -15.81 15.79 8.42
C GLY A 737 -14.88 16.31 7.33
N VAL A 738 -14.41 15.45 6.44
CA VAL A 738 -13.50 15.78 5.35
C VAL A 738 -14.26 16.11 4.07
N ASP A 739 -13.59 16.86 3.19
CA ASP A 739 -14.13 17.21 1.88
C ASP A 739 -14.28 15.99 0.96
N PHE A 740 -15.08 16.18 -0.09
CA PHE A 740 -15.24 15.20 -1.17
C PHE A 740 -13.88 14.77 -1.75
N GLY A 741 -13.73 13.47 -2.01
CA GLY A 741 -12.51 12.90 -2.56
C GLY A 741 -11.41 12.62 -1.52
N HIS A 742 -11.69 12.72 -0.23
CA HIS A 742 -10.77 12.31 0.84
C HIS A 742 -11.25 11.04 1.52
N GLY A 743 -10.31 10.22 1.98
CA GLY A 743 -10.67 8.99 2.69
C GLY A 743 -9.48 8.14 3.12
N LEU A 744 -9.79 6.92 3.53
CA LEU A 744 -8.82 5.85 3.80
C LEU A 744 -9.03 4.71 2.83
N LEU A 745 -7.96 4.19 2.28
CA LEU A 745 -7.94 2.97 1.47
C LEU A 745 -7.19 1.87 2.22
N LYS A 746 -7.87 0.75 2.48
CA LYS A 746 -7.26 -0.50 2.91
C LYS A 746 -7.08 -1.41 1.71
N CYS A 747 -5.87 -1.89 1.50
CA CYS A 747 -5.53 -2.87 0.48
C CYS A 747 -4.59 -3.92 1.12
N GLY A 748 -5.11 -5.13 1.31
CA GLY A 748 -4.45 -6.16 2.11
C GLY A 748 -4.29 -5.71 3.57
N SER A 749 -3.08 -5.74 4.07
CA SER A 749 -2.72 -5.27 5.42
C SER A 749 -2.43 -3.76 5.48
N THR A 750 -2.33 -3.08 4.35
CA THR A 750 -1.93 -1.67 4.26
C THR A 750 -3.14 -0.76 4.29
N ILE A 751 -3.11 0.28 5.14
CA ILE A 751 -4.15 1.32 5.20
C ILE A 751 -3.47 2.66 4.96
N VAL A 752 -3.88 3.37 3.90
CA VAL A 752 -3.32 4.68 3.54
C VAL A 752 -4.41 5.73 3.41
N PRO A 753 -4.17 6.97 3.84
CA PRO A 753 -5.06 8.08 3.55
C PRO A 753 -4.86 8.52 2.10
N PHE A 754 -5.96 8.82 1.43
CA PHE A 754 -5.93 9.22 0.04
C PHE A 754 -6.67 10.54 -0.22
N VAL A 755 -6.29 11.18 -1.32
CA VAL A 755 -6.96 12.34 -1.90
C VAL A 755 -7.17 12.06 -3.39
N ASP A 756 -8.42 12.10 -3.82
CA ASP A 756 -8.79 11.92 -5.22
C ASP A 756 -9.61 13.13 -5.72
N HIS A 757 -8.95 14.05 -6.39
CA HIS A 757 -9.58 15.18 -7.07
C HIS A 757 -9.58 14.93 -8.57
N PHE A 758 -10.71 14.48 -9.11
CA PHE A 758 -10.88 14.31 -10.55
C PHE A 758 -11.17 15.65 -11.22
N PRO A 759 -10.59 15.96 -12.40
CA PRO A 759 -10.85 17.22 -13.13
C PRO A 759 -12.32 17.36 -13.51
N LYS A 760 -12.94 18.50 -13.17
CA LYS A 760 -14.39 18.72 -13.40
C LYS A 760 -14.75 19.06 -14.86
N ASN A 761 -13.77 19.46 -15.66
CA ASN A 761 -14.00 19.99 -17.01
C ASN A 761 -14.10 18.89 -18.09
N GLY A 762 -13.92 17.63 -17.70
CA GLY A 762 -13.89 16.49 -18.63
C GLY A 762 -15.24 15.86 -18.87
N ARG A 763 -15.38 15.18 -19.99
CA ARG A 763 -16.57 14.39 -20.33
C ARG A 763 -16.75 13.20 -19.38
N LEU A 764 -15.66 12.57 -18.95
CA LEU A 764 -15.69 11.49 -17.94
C LEU A 764 -16.28 11.97 -16.62
N TYR A 765 -15.90 13.17 -16.15
CA TYR A 765 -16.48 13.73 -14.92
C TYR A 765 -18.00 13.87 -15.04
N GLN A 766 -18.50 14.35 -16.18
CA GLN A 766 -19.95 14.52 -16.43
C GLN A 766 -20.71 13.20 -16.39
N LEU A 767 -20.11 12.11 -16.88
CA LEU A 767 -20.68 10.76 -16.81
C LEU A 767 -20.70 10.19 -15.38
N MET A 768 -19.70 10.56 -14.57
CA MET A 768 -19.54 10.03 -13.21
C MET A 768 -20.29 10.83 -12.15
N THR A 769 -20.48 12.16 -12.34
CA THR A 769 -21.09 13.01 -11.29
C THR A 769 -22.57 12.66 -11.08
N THR A 770 -22.99 12.63 -9.82
CA THR A 770 -24.40 12.46 -9.42
C THR A 770 -25.05 13.81 -9.07
N LYS A 771 -24.28 14.90 -9.00
CA LYS A 771 -24.79 16.23 -8.65
C LYS A 771 -25.50 16.88 -9.84
N MET A 772 -26.82 17.09 -9.71
CA MET A 772 -27.61 17.72 -10.75
C MET A 772 -27.11 19.13 -11.14
N SER A 773 -26.65 19.94 -10.19
CA SER A 773 -26.12 21.27 -10.46
C SER A 773 -24.88 21.27 -11.37
N GLU A 774 -24.06 20.23 -11.29
CA GLU A 774 -22.84 20.08 -12.11
C GLU A 774 -23.14 19.49 -13.50
N ARG A 775 -24.31 18.82 -13.71
CA ARG A 775 -24.78 18.31 -15.01
C ARG A 775 -25.41 19.38 -15.91
N VAL A 776 -25.98 20.42 -15.33
CA VAL A 776 -26.77 21.44 -16.06
C VAL A 776 -25.93 22.56 -16.65
N GLU A 777 -24.74 22.82 -16.12
CA GLU A 777 -23.87 23.91 -16.59
C GLU A 777 -23.29 23.75 -18.00
N GLN A 778 -23.46 22.60 -18.65
CA GLN A 778 -23.03 22.36 -20.05
C GLN A 778 -24.19 22.27 -21.07
N ALA A 779 -25.43 22.35 -20.65
CA ALA A 779 -26.59 22.36 -21.55
C ALA A 779 -27.06 23.78 -21.90
N SER A 780 -26.37 24.81 -21.41
CA SER A 780 -26.54 26.22 -21.74
C SER A 780 -25.28 26.75 -22.43
#